data_d504139bc2f3f660791e70c502287237
#
_entry.id   d504139bc2f3f660791e70c502287237
#
_cell.length_a   1.000
_cell.length_b   1.000
_cell.length_c   1.000
_cell.angle_alpha   90.00
_cell.angle_beta   90.00
_cell.angle_gamma   90.00
#
_symmetry.space_group_name_H-M   'P 1'
#
loop_
_entity.id
_entity.type
_entity.pdbx_description
1 polymer ?
#
loop_
_entity_poly.entity_id
_entity_poly.type
_entity_poly.pdbx_seq_one_letter_code
_entity_poly.pdbx_strand_id
1 'polypeptide(L)'
;MKIIRKLAFLFVFTFCMGVTFAQNVKPYVVDLSKLPAVSSDKGVTYDKATKTLRIKERDKGFGIWTGDFNISNYNIVRIRYKVLGDYGFQLDLNYDDGTLEWYEKTTYFPTYLNEMVIPLLSNQKKINNIFIKGIWAVPYEQLNEKIVIESITFEKVANPVKTDIYGSSEPTVIDAATSPTIDAKLDAWDFVKKLGAGLNYQLFQDYPMLLDFGVDIQPDNISKPTKEQIHLIKEKGFNVIRLQTNPGTGKILDKNYRIAPGYIRNIKQVVDWCMEEGMYVILCGPFAEFVTVDNFEKRRDAGDIHFAAYYVNEKDKKESQKFLKAVWKQYAQAFNNSYDEHLIFDTLNEPIDAFHEHAWDPKDNCTVCKKDYAVLNEYNQLIVDTVRATGGNNANRFIMIEGLAGKWMYITDNLFKMPKDKAKNKLIPTYHYYPMGGSKDGSKKFYTDGIKKQIAESFVALDKKYFSKHIPVYVGELGHVRYSPILERINCIKDFMAEVSKPTRSCAACFFIDSDTTGTSNFFGYYDSWKRKWYDQEYIDAFIYGAQGKDYPLSTDFIKKNEVKVESIVGKNLLKEPVTLKDWNPYIINGNIFVRSTPAKYKIEFQIEKNGSRPILSLSFNNINWQFQEVVKKQNVRVTGGTKEGNNIIVKSDVVTISIDEELSKEIESANDVGINGQGIIIKSMKVVE
;
A
#
# COMPACT_ATOMS: atom_id res chain seq x y z
N MET A 1 -41.78 -53.58 -54.09
CA MET A 1 -42.24 -52.83 -55.27
C MET A 1 -41.66 -51.41 -55.23
N LYS A 2 -40.98 -51.05 -56.27
CA LYS A 2 -40.32 -49.74 -56.59
C LYS A 2 -39.07 -49.35 -55.82
N ILE A 3 -37.99 -49.67 -56.47
CA ILE A 3 -36.65 -49.16 -56.38
C ILE A 3 -36.61 -47.71 -56.88
N ILE A 4 -36.05 -46.77 -56.11
CA ILE A 4 -35.59 -45.49 -56.66
C ILE A 4 -34.13 -45.34 -56.33
N ARG A 5 -33.31 -45.44 -57.38
CA ARG A 5 -31.90 -45.13 -57.43
C ARG A 5 -31.69 -43.57 -57.18
N LYS A 6 -30.89 -43.18 -56.23
CA LYS A 6 -30.30 -41.79 -56.15
C LYS A 6 -28.83 -41.85 -56.58
N LEU A 7 -28.60 -41.24 -57.70
CA LEU A 7 -27.23 -40.87 -58.17
C LEU A 7 -26.58 -39.95 -57.11
N ALA A 8 -25.40 -40.36 -56.63
CA ALA A 8 -24.52 -39.48 -55.88
C ALA A 8 -23.63 -38.74 -56.89
N PHE A 9 -23.79 -37.44 -56.98
CA PHE A 9 -22.82 -36.56 -57.65
C PHE A 9 -21.66 -36.32 -56.70
N LEU A 10 -20.49 -36.84 -57.07
CA LEU A 10 -19.21 -36.62 -56.43
C LEU A 10 -18.65 -35.26 -56.91
N PHE A 11 -18.83 -34.20 -56.11
CA PHE A 11 -18.10 -32.95 -56.34
C PHE A 11 -16.72 -33.09 -55.70
N VAL A 12 -15.71 -33.30 -56.54
CA VAL A 12 -14.31 -33.17 -56.15
C VAL A 12 -14.00 -31.70 -56.06
N PHE A 13 -14.01 -31.14 -54.85
CA PHE A 13 -13.43 -29.85 -54.57
C PHE A 13 -11.91 -30.04 -54.48
N THR A 14 -11.20 -29.72 -55.53
CA THR A 14 -9.74 -29.56 -55.50
C THR A 14 -9.42 -28.29 -54.68
N PHE A 15 -9.19 -28.51 -53.39
CA PHE A 15 -8.58 -27.48 -52.55
C PHE A 15 -7.11 -27.35 -52.96
N CYS A 16 -6.80 -26.40 -53.84
CA CYS A 16 -5.44 -25.95 -53.96
C CYS A 16 -5.02 -25.30 -52.65
N MET A 17 -4.49 -26.14 -51.72
CA MET A 17 -3.62 -25.61 -50.67
C MET A 17 -2.42 -25.03 -51.38
N GLY A 18 -2.40 -23.71 -51.52
CA GLY A 18 -1.20 -22.97 -51.74
C GLY A 18 -0.27 -23.19 -50.56
N VAL A 19 0.52 -24.26 -50.62
CA VAL A 19 1.69 -24.41 -49.75
C VAL A 19 2.65 -23.30 -50.23
N THR A 20 2.50 -22.11 -49.66
CA THR A 20 3.56 -21.13 -49.67
C THR A 20 4.73 -21.80 -48.91
N PHE A 21 5.69 -22.31 -49.68
CA PHE A 21 7.00 -22.63 -49.18
C PHE A 21 7.53 -21.35 -48.50
N ALA A 22 7.47 -21.30 -47.18
CA ALA A 22 8.22 -20.30 -46.46
C ALA A 22 9.67 -20.43 -46.95
N GLN A 23 10.18 -19.41 -47.60
CA GLN A 23 11.60 -19.37 -47.96
C GLN A 23 12.35 -19.79 -46.71
N ASN A 24 13.18 -20.84 -46.83
CA ASN A 24 14.02 -21.34 -45.73
C ASN A 24 15.12 -20.27 -45.50
N VAL A 25 14.76 -19.17 -44.85
CA VAL A 25 15.70 -18.15 -44.44
C VAL A 25 16.55 -18.77 -43.29
N LYS A 26 17.85 -18.92 -43.58
CA LYS A 26 18.78 -19.45 -42.55
C LYS A 26 18.81 -18.48 -41.37
N PRO A 27 18.62 -18.98 -40.14
CA PRO A 27 18.78 -18.16 -38.94
C PRO A 27 20.15 -17.48 -38.89
N TYR A 28 20.17 -16.24 -38.45
CA TYR A 28 21.40 -15.49 -38.20
C TYR A 28 21.72 -15.52 -36.71
N VAL A 29 22.85 -16.09 -36.34
CA VAL A 29 23.31 -16.15 -34.95
C VAL A 29 24.38 -15.07 -34.73
N VAL A 30 24.14 -14.21 -33.72
CA VAL A 30 25.10 -13.17 -33.33
C VAL A 30 26.37 -13.83 -32.76
N ASP A 31 27.52 -13.42 -33.29
CA ASP A 31 28.81 -13.92 -32.78
C ASP A 31 29.22 -13.20 -31.48
N LEU A 32 28.85 -13.79 -30.35
CA LEU A 32 29.09 -13.25 -29.02
C LEU A 32 30.60 -13.17 -28.67
N SER A 33 31.47 -13.89 -29.39
CA SER A 33 32.93 -13.85 -29.15
C SER A 33 33.55 -12.51 -29.57
N LYS A 34 32.90 -11.79 -30.47
CA LYS A 34 33.34 -10.47 -30.97
C LYS A 34 32.96 -9.31 -30.09
N LEU A 35 32.12 -9.53 -29.05
CA LEU A 35 31.70 -8.46 -28.16
C LEU A 35 32.89 -7.89 -27.37
N PRO A 36 32.89 -6.58 -27.04
CA PRO A 36 33.93 -6.00 -26.20
C PRO A 36 33.84 -6.58 -24.76
N ALA A 37 35.00 -6.69 -24.09
CA ALA A 37 35.02 -7.20 -22.70
C ALA A 37 34.46 -6.19 -21.68
N VAL A 38 34.44 -4.91 -22.04
CA VAL A 38 33.98 -3.81 -21.16
C VAL A 38 33.04 -2.93 -21.97
N SER A 39 31.91 -2.59 -21.37
CA SER A 39 30.99 -1.60 -21.93
C SER A 39 31.60 -0.18 -21.82
N SER A 40 31.11 0.76 -22.63
CA SER A 40 31.33 2.20 -22.41
C SER A 40 30.75 2.68 -21.06
N ASP A 41 29.77 1.95 -20.54
CA ASP A 41 29.16 2.25 -19.27
C ASP A 41 30.01 1.73 -18.09
N LYS A 42 30.26 2.60 -17.13
CA LYS A 42 30.99 2.24 -15.89
C LYS A 42 30.23 1.15 -15.13
N GLY A 43 30.97 0.22 -14.54
CA GLY A 43 30.37 -0.85 -13.73
C GLY A 43 29.77 -2.03 -14.52
N VAL A 44 29.90 -2.01 -15.86
CA VAL A 44 29.37 -3.07 -16.74
C VAL A 44 30.53 -3.84 -17.39
N THR A 45 30.54 -5.16 -17.24
CA THR A 45 31.60 -6.05 -17.81
C THR A 45 30.99 -7.26 -18.48
N TYR A 46 31.65 -7.75 -19.53
CA TYR A 46 31.29 -8.99 -20.25
C TYR A 46 32.48 -9.98 -20.25
N ASP A 47 32.24 -11.13 -19.66
CA ASP A 47 33.19 -12.24 -19.72
C ASP A 47 32.88 -13.12 -20.94
N LYS A 48 33.77 -13.09 -21.93
CA LYS A 48 33.62 -13.84 -23.18
C LYS A 48 33.70 -15.35 -23.00
N ALA A 49 34.48 -15.84 -22.05
CA ALA A 49 34.66 -17.26 -21.82
C ALA A 49 33.41 -17.93 -21.24
N THR A 50 32.76 -17.23 -20.31
CA THR A 50 31.53 -17.69 -19.65
C THR A 50 30.26 -17.09 -20.27
N LYS A 51 30.41 -16.18 -21.24
CA LYS A 51 29.29 -15.38 -21.85
C LYS A 51 28.47 -14.63 -20.80
N THR A 52 29.11 -14.21 -19.71
CA THR A 52 28.43 -13.58 -18.57
C THR A 52 28.57 -12.07 -18.65
N LEU A 53 27.43 -11.39 -18.71
CA LEU A 53 27.29 -9.97 -18.53
C LEU A 53 27.07 -9.69 -17.04
N ARG A 54 27.86 -8.76 -16.48
CA ARG A 54 27.71 -8.30 -15.10
C ARG A 54 27.44 -6.81 -15.09
N ILE A 55 26.39 -6.40 -14.38
CA ILE A 55 25.98 -5.00 -14.22
C ILE A 55 26.00 -4.66 -12.73
N LYS A 56 26.78 -3.62 -12.35
CA LYS A 56 26.95 -3.18 -10.96
C LYS A 56 26.33 -1.80 -10.66
N GLU A 57 25.88 -1.09 -11.67
CA GLU A 57 25.29 0.25 -11.51
C GLU A 57 23.92 0.30 -12.19
N ARG A 58 22.99 1.07 -11.58
CA ARG A 58 21.66 1.32 -12.14
C ARG A 58 21.74 2.03 -13.48
N ASP A 59 20.75 1.82 -14.34
CA ASP A 59 20.60 2.45 -15.65
C ASP A 59 21.80 2.27 -16.58
N LYS A 60 22.73 1.39 -16.19
CA LYS A 60 23.89 1.04 -17.01
C LYS A 60 23.64 -0.26 -17.71
N GLY A 61 24.18 -0.36 -18.91
CA GLY A 61 23.94 -1.51 -19.75
C GLY A 61 25.07 -1.82 -20.69
N PHE A 62 24.83 -2.85 -21.47
CA PHE A 62 25.76 -3.38 -22.45
C PHE A 62 25.14 -3.38 -23.83
N GLY A 63 25.72 -2.60 -24.74
CA GLY A 63 25.29 -2.51 -26.14
C GLY A 63 25.92 -3.61 -26.99
N ILE A 64 25.10 -4.40 -27.62
CA ILE A 64 25.52 -5.38 -28.64
C ILE A 64 25.29 -4.74 -30.00
N TRP A 65 26.35 -4.14 -30.56
CA TRP A 65 26.31 -3.49 -31.85
C TRP A 65 26.22 -4.52 -32.96
N THR A 66 25.18 -4.42 -33.77
CA THR A 66 24.92 -5.33 -34.90
C THR A 66 25.45 -4.79 -36.22
N GLY A 67 25.96 -3.58 -36.22
CA GLY A 67 26.58 -2.97 -37.41
C GLY A 67 25.64 -2.85 -38.60
N ASP A 68 24.57 -2.10 -38.49
CA ASP A 68 23.57 -1.93 -39.56
C ASP A 68 22.96 -3.27 -40.04
N PHE A 69 22.73 -4.18 -39.14
CA PHE A 69 22.22 -5.49 -39.49
C PHE A 69 20.83 -5.43 -40.13
N ASN A 70 20.73 -5.93 -41.37
CA ASN A 70 19.50 -5.95 -42.13
C ASN A 70 18.60 -7.09 -41.63
N ILE A 71 17.45 -6.71 -41.00
CA ILE A 71 16.46 -7.63 -40.47
C ILE A 71 15.29 -7.93 -41.43
N SER A 72 15.27 -7.40 -42.65
CA SER A 72 14.14 -7.54 -43.59
C SER A 72 13.73 -9.00 -43.85
N ASN A 73 14.63 -9.93 -43.70
CA ASN A 73 14.37 -11.37 -43.88
C ASN A 73 13.93 -12.07 -42.62
N TYR A 74 13.88 -11.40 -41.47
CA TYR A 74 13.55 -11.99 -40.14
C TYR A 74 12.31 -11.31 -39.57
N ASN A 75 11.64 -11.95 -38.65
CA ASN A 75 10.49 -11.38 -37.97
C ASN A 75 10.47 -11.59 -36.45
N ILE A 76 11.48 -12.29 -35.92
CA ILE A 76 11.74 -12.41 -34.48
C ILE A 76 13.22 -12.31 -34.19
N VAL A 77 13.55 -11.88 -32.96
CA VAL A 77 14.81 -12.20 -32.31
C VAL A 77 14.52 -13.15 -31.14
N ARG A 78 15.31 -14.22 -31.07
CA ARG A 78 15.28 -15.21 -29.98
C ARG A 78 16.55 -15.09 -29.16
N ILE A 79 16.38 -14.93 -27.86
CA ILE A 79 17.50 -14.80 -26.92
C ILE A 79 17.39 -15.93 -25.89
N ARG A 80 18.43 -16.77 -25.81
CA ARG A 80 18.57 -17.77 -24.76
C ARG A 80 19.53 -17.26 -23.70
N TYR A 81 19.13 -17.38 -22.45
CA TYR A 81 19.84 -16.77 -21.35
C TYR A 81 19.63 -17.52 -20.03
N LYS A 82 20.45 -17.17 -19.03
CA LYS A 82 20.27 -17.59 -17.65
C LYS A 82 20.61 -16.41 -16.74
N VAL A 83 19.67 -15.97 -15.93
CA VAL A 83 19.92 -15.00 -14.87
C VAL A 83 20.56 -15.72 -13.69
N LEU A 84 21.64 -15.17 -13.13
CA LEU A 84 22.38 -15.69 -11.98
C LEU A 84 22.22 -14.82 -10.73
N GLY A 85 21.21 -13.99 -10.70
CA GLY A 85 20.88 -13.07 -9.60
C GLY A 85 19.40 -13.13 -9.25
N ASP A 86 19.00 -12.22 -8.40
CA ASP A 86 17.63 -12.15 -7.88
C ASP A 86 16.71 -11.24 -8.71
N TYR A 87 17.28 -10.48 -9.65
CA TYR A 87 16.56 -9.49 -10.45
C TYR A 87 16.72 -9.79 -11.95
N GLY A 88 15.68 -9.45 -12.72
CA GLY A 88 15.72 -9.57 -14.16
C GLY A 88 16.50 -8.42 -14.85
N PHE A 89 16.52 -8.45 -16.17
CA PHE A 89 17.21 -7.46 -17.01
C PHE A 89 16.24 -6.87 -18.01
N GLN A 90 16.49 -5.63 -18.41
CA GLN A 90 15.76 -4.95 -19.48
C GLN A 90 16.48 -5.09 -20.80
N LEU A 91 15.72 -5.27 -21.88
CA LEU A 91 16.23 -5.29 -23.25
C LEU A 91 15.58 -4.19 -24.06
N ASP A 92 16.40 -3.40 -24.71
CA ASP A 92 15.97 -2.40 -25.69
C ASP A 92 16.47 -2.80 -27.09
N LEU A 93 15.59 -2.73 -28.09
CA LEU A 93 15.94 -2.87 -29.50
C LEU A 93 15.99 -1.49 -30.13
N ASN A 94 17.15 -1.09 -30.64
CA ASN A 94 17.36 0.20 -31.30
C ASN A 94 17.39 0.01 -32.83
N TYR A 95 16.41 0.58 -33.49
CA TYR A 95 16.31 0.57 -34.98
C TYR A 95 17.04 1.73 -35.61
N ASP A 96 17.34 1.63 -36.92
CA ASP A 96 18.15 2.59 -37.67
C ASP A 96 17.47 3.96 -37.91
N ASP A 97 16.16 4.03 -37.80
CA ASP A 97 15.40 5.27 -37.90
C ASP A 97 15.29 6.04 -36.59
N GLY A 98 15.98 5.57 -35.52
CA GLY A 98 15.91 6.14 -34.18
C GLY A 98 14.71 5.69 -33.39
N THR A 99 13.88 4.78 -33.91
CA THR A 99 12.80 4.17 -33.14
C THR A 99 13.41 3.32 -32.04
N LEU A 100 13.08 3.69 -30.78
CA LEU A 100 13.42 2.95 -29.59
C LEU A 100 12.19 2.19 -29.13
N GLU A 101 12.30 0.87 -29.02
CA GLU A 101 11.32 0.09 -28.25
C GLU A 101 11.66 0.19 -26.77
N TRP A 102 11.39 1.34 -26.16
CA TRP A 102 11.56 1.51 -24.73
C TRP A 102 10.26 2.04 -24.09
N TYR A 103 10.11 1.89 -22.78
CA TYR A 103 8.93 2.15 -21.93
C TYR A 103 7.76 1.18 -22.14
N GLU A 104 6.88 1.38 -23.08
CA GLU A 104 5.70 0.50 -23.28
C GLU A 104 6.02 -0.82 -23.98
N LYS A 105 7.16 -0.87 -24.68
CA LYS A 105 7.58 -2.02 -25.52
C LYS A 105 8.80 -2.75 -24.99
N THR A 106 9.39 -2.30 -23.90
CA THR A 106 10.56 -2.94 -23.30
C THR A 106 10.30 -4.41 -23.05
N THR A 107 11.19 -5.23 -23.54
CA THR A 107 11.22 -6.64 -23.19
C THR A 107 12.18 -6.81 -22.06
N TYR A 108 11.73 -7.48 -21.01
CA TYR A 108 12.61 -7.79 -19.91
C TYR A 108 12.85 -9.28 -19.81
N PHE A 109 13.99 -9.66 -19.22
CA PHE A 109 14.40 -11.04 -19.01
C PHE A 109 14.03 -11.47 -17.59
N PRO A 110 12.94 -12.23 -17.39
CA PRO A 110 12.60 -12.77 -16.09
C PRO A 110 13.65 -13.76 -15.59
N THR A 111 13.83 -13.83 -14.28
CA THR A 111 14.74 -14.79 -13.64
C THR A 111 14.31 -16.25 -13.78
N TYR A 112 13.03 -16.48 -14.08
CA TYR A 112 12.40 -17.81 -14.15
C TYR A 112 12.23 -18.37 -15.58
N LEU A 113 12.61 -17.59 -16.59
CA LEU A 113 12.67 -18.06 -17.98
C LEU A 113 14.12 -18.19 -18.43
N ASN A 114 14.34 -18.98 -19.47
CA ASN A 114 15.64 -19.17 -20.10
C ASN A 114 15.66 -18.83 -21.58
N GLU A 115 14.52 -18.36 -22.10
CA GLU A 115 14.37 -17.95 -23.50
C GLU A 115 13.34 -16.84 -23.62
N MET A 116 13.66 -15.85 -24.41
CA MET A 116 12.73 -14.78 -24.82
C MET A 116 12.65 -14.74 -26.33
N VAL A 117 11.43 -14.71 -26.87
CA VAL A 117 11.14 -14.45 -28.27
C VAL A 117 10.48 -13.10 -28.39
N ILE A 118 11.04 -12.22 -29.21
CA ILE A 118 10.60 -10.85 -29.38
C ILE A 118 10.27 -10.66 -30.87
N PRO A 119 9.01 -10.40 -31.24
CA PRO A 119 8.65 -10.01 -32.59
C PRO A 119 9.33 -8.69 -33.00
N LEU A 120 9.92 -8.65 -34.19
CA LEU A 120 10.53 -7.45 -34.74
C LEU A 120 9.43 -6.56 -35.34
N LEU A 121 9.62 -5.26 -35.28
CA LEU A 121 8.70 -4.30 -35.91
C LEU A 121 8.71 -4.47 -37.44
N SER A 122 7.54 -4.73 -37.99
CA SER A 122 7.39 -5.08 -39.44
C SER A 122 7.74 -3.95 -40.40
N ASN A 123 7.71 -2.70 -39.92
CA ASN A 123 8.07 -1.51 -40.69
C ASN A 123 9.57 -1.17 -40.65
N GLN A 124 10.34 -1.88 -39.82
CA GLN A 124 11.75 -1.65 -39.63
C GLN A 124 12.59 -2.59 -40.51
N LYS A 125 13.72 -2.10 -41.02
CA LYS A 125 14.61 -2.86 -41.89
C LYS A 125 15.95 -3.18 -41.29
N LYS A 126 16.36 -2.42 -40.30
CA LYS A 126 17.67 -2.57 -39.67
C LYS A 126 17.60 -2.41 -38.14
N ILE A 127 18.44 -3.14 -37.45
CA ILE A 127 18.74 -2.96 -36.03
C ILE A 127 20.20 -2.52 -35.92
N ASN A 128 20.42 -1.41 -35.20
CA ASN A 128 21.75 -0.88 -34.93
C ASN A 128 22.35 -1.51 -33.68
N ASN A 129 21.51 -1.71 -32.67
CA ASN A 129 21.97 -2.12 -31.35
C ASN A 129 20.89 -2.91 -30.59
N ILE A 130 21.33 -3.93 -29.88
CA ILE A 130 20.57 -4.60 -28.82
C ILE A 130 21.21 -4.18 -27.50
N PHE A 131 20.44 -3.49 -26.65
CA PHE A 131 20.97 -2.98 -25.39
C PHE A 131 20.35 -3.72 -24.20
N ILE A 132 21.23 -4.34 -23.38
CA ILE A 132 20.83 -5.07 -22.17
C ILE A 132 21.27 -4.26 -20.98
N LYS A 133 20.34 -3.86 -20.13
CA LYS A 133 20.62 -3.05 -18.95
C LYS A 133 20.01 -3.60 -17.67
N GLY A 134 20.63 -3.25 -16.56
CA GLY A 134 20.09 -3.48 -15.23
C GLY A 134 18.87 -2.61 -15.01
N ILE A 135 17.93 -3.11 -14.24
CA ILE A 135 16.66 -2.44 -14.00
C ILE A 135 16.82 -1.35 -12.96
N TRP A 136 16.12 -0.25 -13.19
CA TRP A 136 16.20 0.97 -12.39
C TRP A 136 15.70 0.80 -10.94
N ALA A 137 14.72 -0.09 -10.71
CA ALA A 137 14.08 -0.29 -9.41
C ALA A 137 14.91 -1.07 -8.37
N VAL A 138 16.10 -1.56 -8.73
CA VAL A 138 16.96 -2.33 -7.80
C VAL A 138 17.68 -1.38 -6.83
N PRO A 139 17.67 -1.64 -5.50
CA PRO A 139 18.46 -0.88 -4.55
C PRO A 139 19.95 -0.88 -4.90
N TYR A 140 20.58 0.29 -4.81
CA TYR A 140 21.95 0.53 -5.32
C TYR A 140 23.01 -0.44 -4.80
N GLU A 141 22.91 -0.88 -3.55
CA GLU A 141 23.89 -1.79 -2.92
C GLU A 141 23.74 -3.26 -3.33
N GLN A 142 22.65 -3.61 -4.00
CA GLN A 142 22.35 -5.00 -4.39
C GLN A 142 22.71 -5.33 -5.82
N LEU A 143 23.24 -4.37 -6.58
CA LEU A 143 23.63 -4.57 -7.98
C LEU A 143 24.92 -5.39 -8.09
N ASN A 144 24.79 -6.68 -8.07
CA ASN A 144 25.81 -7.62 -8.56
C ASN A 144 25.15 -8.64 -9.48
N GLU A 145 24.25 -8.13 -10.31
CA GLU A 145 23.44 -8.94 -11.19
C GLU A 145 24.25 -9.48 -12.37
N LYS A 146 24.01 -10.73 -12.68
CA LYS A 146 24.69 -11.43 -13.78
C LYS A 146 23.68 -12.13 -14.66
N ILE A 147 23.85 -11.98 -15.96
CA ILE A 147 23.14 -12.74 -16.96
C ILE A 147 24.13 -13.46 -17.89
N VAL A 148 23.96 -14.75 -18.06
CA VAL A 148 24.65 -15.53 -19.10
C VAL A 148 23.81 -15.42 -20.36
N ILE A 149 24.38 -14.90 -21.45
CA ILE A 149 23.73 -14.84 -22.76
C ILE A 149 24.20 -16.02 -23.59
N GLU A 150 23.40 -17.05 -23.66
CA GLU A 150 23.78 -18.28 -24.36
C GLU A 150 23.80 -18.09 -25.89
N SER A 151 22.74 -17.44 -26.43
CA SER A 151 22.67 -17.11 -27.86
C SER A 151 21.68 -15.97 -28.11
N ILE A 152 21.94 -15.23 -29.21
CA ILE A 152 21.01 -14.27 -29.82
C ILE A 152 20.86 -14.69 -31.27
N THR A 153 19.62 -14.96 -31.71
CA THR A 153 19.34 -15.50 -33.04
C THR A 153 18.18 -14.76 -33.68
N PHE A 154 18.40 -14.27 -34.91
CA PHE A 154 17.33 -13.70 -35.74
C PHE A 154 16.74 -14.82 -36.61
N GLU A 155 15.43 -14.93 -36.62
CA GLU A 155 14.70 -16.01 -37.28
C GLU A 155 13.51 -15.49 -38.09
N LYS A 156 13.12 -16.27 -39.11
CA LYS A 156 11.83 -16.11 -39.80
C LYS A 156 10.92 -17.24 -39.39
N VAL A 157 9.85 -16.91 -38.68
CA VAL A 157 8.83 -17.88 -38.24
C VAL A 157 7.49 -17.57 -38.86
N ALA A 158 6.64 -18.58 -39.00
CA ALA A 158 5.31 -18.42 -39.60
C ALA A 158 4.40 -17.53 -38.72
N ASN A 159 4.52 -17.66 -37.40
CA ASN A 159 3.72 -16.91 -36.44
C ASN A 159 4.63 -16.27 -35.37
N PRO A 160 4.97 -14.98 -35.51
CA PRO A 160 5.84 -14.28 -34.56
C PRO A 160 5.05 -13.91 -33.31
N VAL A 161 5.17 -14.71 -32.25
CA VAL A 161 4.50 -14.49 -30.97
C VAL A 161 5.55 -14.17 -29.91
N LYS A 162 5.30 -13.10 -29.13
CA LYS A 162 6.13 -12.73 -27.97
C LYS A 162 6.02 -13.80 -26.88
N THR A 163 7.13 -14.09 -26.23
CA THR A 163 7.12 -15.00 -25.07
C THR A 163 6.15 -14.52 -24.00
N ASP A 164 5.27 -15.40 -23.56
CA ASP A 164 4.33 -15.13 -22.46
C ASP A 164 5.06 -15.20 -21.12
N ILE A 165 5.26 -14.03 -20.48
CA ILE A 165 5.91 -13.94 -19.16
C ILE A 165 5.03 -14.40 -18.02
N TYR A 166 3.71 -14.57 -18.24
CA TYR A 166 2.76 -15.05 -17.23
C TYR A 166 2.62 -16.59 -17.24
N GLY A 167 3.25 -17.28 -18.19
CA GLY A 167 3.19 -18.74 -18.33
C GLY A 167 1.91 -19.24 -19.02
N SER A 168 1.73 -20.56 -19.04
CA SER A 168 0.55 -21.22 -19.62
C SER A 168 -0.72 -21.00 -18.76
N SER A 169 -1.88 -21.43 -19.22
CA SER A 169 -3.22 -21.17 -18.64
C SER A 169 -3.45 -21.62 -17.19
N GLU A 170 -2.53 -22.37 -16.58
CA GLU A 170 -2.62 -22.83 -15.20
C GLU A 170 -1.82 -21.94 -14.23
N PRO A 171 -2.18 -21.92 -12.93
CA PRO A 171 -1.43 -21.18 -11.94
C PRO A 171 0.03 -21.64 -11.91
N THR A 172 0.93 -20.69 -12.06
CA THR A 172 2.33 -20.96 -12.37
C THR A 172 3.15 -21.37 -11.16
N VAL A 173 2.64 -21.18 -9.96
CA VAL A 173 3.29 -21.59 -8.71
C VAL A 173 2.27 -22.30 -7.84
N ILE A 174 2.49 -23.60 -7.62
CA ILE A 174 1.67 -24.43 -6.73
C ILE A 174 2.58 -24.96 -5.62
N ASP A 175 2.15 -24.81 -4.38
CA ASP A 175 2.78 -25.47 -3.24
C ASP A 175 2.39 -26.94 -3.26
N ALA A 176 3.30 -27.78 -3.73
CA ALA A 176 3.13 -29.22 -3.89
C ALA A 176 3.46 -30.03 -2.62
N ALA A 177 3.80 -29.42 -1.51
CA ALA A 177 4.00 -30.12 -0.24
C ALA A 177 2.74 -30.91 0.15
N THR A 178 2.92 -32.09 0.75
CA THR A 178 1.83 -33.05 0.87
C THR A 178 1.23 -33.16 2.26
N SER A 179 1.88 -32.60 3.28
CA SER A 179 1.47 -32.80 4.68
C SER A 179 1.11 -31.46 5.34
N PRO A 180 -0.19 -31.23 5.63
CA PRO A 180 -0.60 -30.08 6.44
C PRO A 180 0.00 -30.18 7.86
N THR A 181 0.45 -29.05 8.39
CA THR A 181 1.12 -28.95 9.70
C THR A 181 0.37 -28.08 10.70
N ILE A 182 -0.57 -27.22 10.24
CA ILE A 182 -1.33 -26.36 11.14
C ILE A 182 -2.31 -27.18 11.97
N ASP A 183 -2.16 -27.15 13.30
CA ASP A 183 -3.08 -27.78 14.21
C ASP A 183 -4.48 -27.14 14.12
N ALA A 184 -5.49 -27.95 13.81
CA ALA A 184 -6.88 -27.51 13.76
C ALA A 184 -7.40 -26.98 15.12
N LYS A 185 -6.80 -27.46 16.24
CA LYS A 185 -7.18 -27.05 17.61
C LYS A 185 -6.53 -25.76 18.07
N LEU A 186 -5.48 -25.30 17.37
CA LEU A 186 -4.80 -24.05 17.71
C LEU A 186 -5.79 -22.88 17.58
N ASP A 187 -6.04 -22.20 18.70
CA ASP A 187 -7.03 -21.11 18.79
C ASP A 187 -6.39 -19.76 18.43
N ALA A 188 -7.12 -18.91 17.71
CA ALA A 188 -6.64 -17.57 17.36
C ALA A 188 -6.36 -16.70 18.59
N TRP A 189 -7.11 -16.89 19.68
CA TRP A 189 -6.89 -16.16 20.91
C TRP A 189 -5.49 -16.42 21.51
N ASP A 190 -5.11 -17.68 21.61
CA ASP A 190 -3.79 -18.04 22.12
C ASP A 190 -2.68 -17.80 21.10
N PHE A 191 -3.03 -17.86 19.83
CA PHE A 191 -2.11 -17.59 18.73
C PHE A 191 -1.66 -16.13 18.68
N VAL A 192 -2.61 -15.16 18.72
CA VAL A 192 -2.30 -13.72 18.62
C VAL A 192 -1.40 -13.27 19.78
N LYS A 193 -1.55 -13.83 20.96
CA LYS A 193 -0.66 -13.55 22.12
C LYS A 193 0.81 -13.89 21.87
N LYS A 194 1.11 -14.79 20.93
CA LYS A 194 2.48 -15.21 20.59
C LYS A 194 3.15 -14.30 19.57
N LEU A 195 2.38 -13.48 18.84
CA LEU A 195 2.89 -12.70 17.73
C LEU A 195 3.91 -11.62 18.15
N GLY A 196 3.67 -10.95 19.30
CA GLY A 196 4.59 -9.92 19.78
C GLY A 196 4.63 -8.68 18.91
N ALA A 197 5.80 -8.04 18.80
CA ALA A 197 6.00 -6.83 18.01
C ALA A 197 6.10 -7.15 16.52
N GLY A 198 5.25 -6.50 15.70
CA GLY A 198 5.30 -6.60 14.26
C GLY A 198 5.86 -5.36 13.58
N LEU A 199 6.33 -5.51 12.35
CA LEU A 199 6.79 -4.44 11.46
C LEU A 199 6.13 -4.57 10.09
N ASN A 200 5.59 -3.48 9.55
CA ASN A 200 5.11 -3.45 8.18
C ASN A 200 6.28 -3.32 7.21
N TYR A 201 6.23 -4.07 6.11
CA TYR A 201 7.14 -3.93 4.99
C TYR A 201 6.39 -3.97 3.67
N GLN A 202 6.56 -2.93 2.85
CA GLN A 202 5.88 -2.82 1.56
C GLN A 202 6.78 -3.36 0.44
N LEU A 203 6.25 -4.25 -0.41
CA LEU A 203 6.94 -4.77 -1.60
C LEU A 203 6.70 -3.94 -2.88
N PHE A 204 5.97 -2.82 -2.79
CA PHE A 204 5.60 -2.00 -3.95
C PHE A 204 5.91 -0.52 -3.76
N GLN A 205 6.99 -0.25 -3.13
CA GLN A 205 7.40 1.00 -2.50
C GLN A 205 7.35 2.27 -3.36
N ASP A 206 7.79 2.18 -4.61
CA ASP A 206 7.96 3.34 -5.48
C ASP A 206 6.80 3.52 -6.47
N TYR A 207 5.71 2.80 -6.25
CA TYR A 207 4.63 2.64 -7.20
C TYR A 207 3.96 3.94 -7.68
N PRO A 208 3.48 4.85 -6.82
CA PRO A 208 2.85 6.09 -7.30
C PRO A 208 3.83 6.96 -8.08
N MET A 209 5.08 7.04 -7.64
CA MET A 209 6.12 7.86 -8.27
C MET A 209 6.58 7.26 -9.61
N LEU A 210 6.73 5.93 -9.68
CA LEU A 210 7.11 5.25 -10.93
C LEU A 210 6.03 5.36 -12.00
N LEU A 211 4.76 5.33 -11.62
CA LEU A 211 3.65 5.53 -12.55
C LEU A 211 3.59 6.96 -13.12
N ASP A 212 3.84 7.95 -12.28
CA ASP A 212 3.90 9.35 -12.72
C ASP A 212 5.02 9.58 -13.73
N PHE A 213 6.08 8.78 -13.68
CA PHE A 213 7.18 8.77 -14.65
C PHE A 213 7.00 7.77 -15.80
N GLY A 214 5.86 7.05 -15.87
CA GLY A 214 5.59 6.08 -16.93
C GLY A 214 6.45 4.82 -16.87
N VAL A 215 7.03 4.49 -15.70
CA VAL A 215 7.88 3.30 -15.53
C VAL A 215 7.00 2.10 -15.18
N ASP A 216 7.03 1.07 -16.01
CA ASP A 216 6.34 -0.19 -15.75
C ASP A 216 7.06 -1.00 -14.67
N ILE A 217 6.34 -1.39 -13.63
CA ILE A 217 6.82 -2.35 -12.64
C ILE A 217 6.85 -3.74 -13.28
N GLN A 218 8.03 -4.35 -13.27
CA GLN A 218 8.23 -5.69 -13.80
C GLN A 218 8.08 -6.73 -12.67
N PRO A 219 7.60 -7.94 -12.97
CA PRO A 219 7.30 -8.94 -11.94
C PRO A 219 8.45 -9.33 -11.01
N ASP A 220 9.70 -9.25 -11.49
CA ASP A 220 10.90 -9.62 -10.73
C ASP A 220 11.63 -8.44 -10.10
N ASN A 221 11.14 -7.21 -10.33
CA ASN A 221 11.86 -5.99 -9.99
C ASN A 221 11.12 -5.15 -8.99
N ILE A 222 10.53 -5.80 -8.03
CA ILE A 222 9.93 -5.17 -6.87
C ILE A 222 11.00 -4.91 -5.81
N SER A 223 10.94 -3.77 -5.17
CA SER A 223 11.72 -3.51 -3.97
C SER A 223 11.35 -4.52 -2.89
N LYS A 224 12.32 -5.25 -2.37
CA LYS A 224 12.13 -6.24 -1.31
C LYS A 224 13.27 -6.13 -0.30
N PRO A 225 13.06 -6.54 0.96
CA PRO A 225 14.14 -6.59 1.93
C PRO A 225 15.20 -7.62 1.50
N THR A 226 16.42 -7.43 1.93
CA THR A 226 17.45 -8.46 1.86
C THR A 226 17.34 -9.43 3.03
N LYS A 227 17.93 -10.61 2.92
CA LYS A 227 18.02 -11.55 4.04
C LYS A 227 18.69 -10.92 5.27
N GLU A 228 19.72 -10.11 5.06
CA GLU A 228 20.40 -9.40 6.14
C GLU A 228 19.50 -8.35 6.79
N GLN A 229 18.67 -7.62 6.02
CA GLN A 229 17.70 -6.69 6.60
C GLN A 229 16.65 -7.40 7.46
N ILE A 230 16.17 -8.58 7.03
CA ILE A 230 15.27 -9.41 7.84
C ILE A 230 15.94 -9.80 9.16
N HIS A 231 17.21 -10.24 9.10
CA HIS A 231 18.00 -10.56 10.30
C HIS A 231 18.11 -9.35 11.25
N LEU A 232 18.46 -8.16 10.74
CA LEU A 232 18.55 -6.94 11.55
C LEU A 232 17.20 -6.49 12.15
N ILE A 233 16.10 -6.73 11.45
CA ILE A 233 14.75 -6.49 11.96
C ILE A 233 14.46 -7.44 13.13
N LYS A 234 14.81 -8.71 12.99
CA LYS A 234 14.68 -9.71 14.08
C LYS A 234 15.55 -9.36 15.27
N GLU A 235 16.84 -9.02 15.07
CA GLU A 235 17.74 -8.58 16.14
C GLU A 235 17.24 -7.33 16.88
N LYS A 236 16.56 -6.41 16.18
CA LYS A 236 15.93 -5.24 16.81
C LYS A 236 14.81 -5.62 17.78
N GLY A 237 14.25 -6.80 17.65
CA GLY A 237 13.21 -7.35 18.55
C GLY A 237 11.83 -7.51 17.92
N PHE A 238 11.70 -7.31 16.61
CA PHE A 238 10.48 -7.62 15.88
C PHE A 238 10.33 -9.13 15.67
N ASN A 239 9.12 -9.62 15.78
CA ASN A 239 8.80 -11.04 15.64
C ASN A 239 7.86 -11.33 14.47
N VAL A 240 7.25 -10.30 13.88
CA VAL A 240 6.30 -10.38 12.78
C VAL A 240 6.71 -9.41 11.68
N ILE A 241 6.65 -9.84 10.43
CA ILE A 241 6.63 -8.96 9.26
C ILE A 241 5.23 -9.00 8.66
N ARG A 242 4.54 -7.85 8.62
CA ARG A 242 3.34 -7.68 7.78
C ARG A 242 3.81 -7.25 6.39
N LEU A 243 3.82 -8.21 5.48
CA LEU A 243 4.33 -8.05 4.13
C LEU A 243 3.20 -7.57 3.22
N GLN A 244 3.20 -6.30 2.92
CA GLN A 244 2.20 -5.67 2.07
C GLN A 244 2.51 -5.93 0.59
N THR A 245 1.53 -6.49 -0.14
CA THR A 245 1.66 -6.83 -1.55
C THR A 245 0.52 -6.22 -2.37
N ASN A 246 0.81 -5.76 -3.57
CA ASN A 246 -0.21 -5.24 -4.47
C ASN A 246 -0.01 -5.78 -5.90
N PRO A 247 -0.57 -6.95 -6.22
CA PRO A 247 -0.40 -7.57 -7.54
C PRO A 247 -1.14 -6.82 -8.66
N GLY A 248 -2.05 -5.90 -8.31
CA GLY A 248 -2.79 -5.09 -9.28
C GLY A 248 -1.96 -4.04 -10.01
N THR A 249 -0.67 -3.92 -9.70
CA THR A 249 0.20 -2.85 -10.18
C THR A 249 1.17 -3.31 -11.28
N GLY A 250 1.49 -2.42 -12.20
CA GLY A 250 2.45 -2.68 -13.28
C GLY A 250 2.09 -3.91 -14.14
N LYS A 251 3.10 -4.63 -14.60
CA LYS A 251 2.94 -5.85 -15.41
C LYS A 251 2.87 -7.14 -14.58
N ILE A 252 2.46 -7.05 -13.33
CA ILE A 252 2.38 -8.20 -12.43
C ILE A 252 1.21 -9.13 -12.81
N LEU A 253 0.10 -8.56 -13.27
CA LEU A 253 -1.06 -9.31 -13.75
C LEU A 253 -1.24 -9.22 -15.26
N ASP A 254 -1.75 -10.30 -15.85
CA ASP A 254 -2.32 -10.26 -17.19
C ASP A 254 -3.83 -9.89 -17.15
N LYS A 255 -4.42 -9.78 -18.34
CA LYS A 255 -5.87 -9.47 -18.51
C LYS A 255 -6.84 -10.49 -17.88
N ASN A 256 -6.38 -11.68 -17.51
CA ASN A 256 -7.14 -12.72 -16.84
C ASN A 256 -6.82 -12.83 -15.35
N TYR A 257 -6.10 -11.84 -14.80
CA TYR A 257 -5.62 -11.81 -13.42
C TYR A 257 -4.66 -12.95 -13.06
N ARG A 258 -3.91 -13.48 -14.04
CA ARG A 258 -2.81 -14.38 -13.74
C ARG A 258 -1.63 -13.58 -13.21
N ILE A 259 -1.11 -14.00 -12.05
CA ILE A 259 0.06 -13.36 -11.43
C ILE A 259 1.32 -13.92 -12.08
N ALA A 260 2.23 -13.04 -12.48
CA ALA A 260 3.51 -13.46 -13.02
C ALA A 260 4.32 -14.28 -11.98
N PRO A 261 4.94 -15.40 -12.39
CA PRO A 261 5.66 -16.28 -11.46
C PRO A 261 6.77 -15.60 -10.67
N GLY A 262 7.45 -14.64 -11.28
CA GLY A 262 8.50 -13.86 -10.63
C GLY A 262 8.02 -13.10 -9.41
N TYR A 263 6.81 -12.53 -9.48
CA TYR A 263 6.22 -11.83 -8.34
C TYR A 263 5.97 -12.77 -7.15
N ILE A 264 5.37 -13.94 -7.41
CA ILE A 264 5.17 -14.95 -6.36
C ILE A 264 6.49 -15.43 -5.78
N ARG A 265 7.52 -15.64 -6.62
CA ARG A 265 8.85 -16.06 -6.15
C ARG A 265 9.51 -15.04 -5.25
N ASN A 266 9.38 -13.75 -5.57
CA ASN A 266 9.90 -12.67 -4.71
C ASN A 266 9.21 -12.65 -3.34
N ILE A 267 7.88 -12.82 -3.31
CA ILE A 267 7.16 -12.94 -2.04
C ILE A 267 7.64 -14.17 -1.27
N LYS A 268 7.73 -15.35 -1.94
CA LYS A 268 8.22 -16.58 -1.31
C LYS A 268 9.60 -16.41 -0.71
N GLN A 269 10.51 -15.78 -1.42
CA GLN A 269 11.87 -15.54 -0.95
C GLN A 269 11.90 -14.75 0.36
N VAL A 270 11.09 -13.67 0.45
CA VAL A 270 10.98 -12.90 1.70
C VAL A 270 10.34 -13.71 2.81
N VAL A 271 9.28 -14.45 2.51
CA VAL A 271 8.61 -15.34 3.48
C VAL A 271 9.60 -16.40 3.99
N ASP A 272 10.34 -17.05 3.10
CA ASP A 272 11.32 -18.08 3.46
C ASP A 272 12.43 -17.51 4.37
N TRP A 273 12.96 -16.32 4.09
CA TRP A 273 13.94 -15.66 4.96
C TRP A 273 13.38 -15.33 6.34
N CYS A 274 12.12 -14.89 6.43
CA CYS A 274 11.46 -14.67 7.72
C CYS A 274 11.27 -15.98 8.50
N MET A 275 10.92 -17.09 7.80
CA MET A 275 10.78 -18.41 8.44
C MET A 275 12.12 -18.93 8.96
N GLU A 276 13.22 -18.72 8.23
CA GLU A 276 14.57 -19.08 8.66
C GLU A 276 14.98 -18.34 9.95
N GLU A 277 14.50 -17.12 10.16
CA GLU A 277 14.70 -16.34 11.40
C GLU A 277 13.65 -16.66 12.49
N GLY A 278 12.75 -17.64 12.27
CA GLY A 278 11.68 -17.98 13.19
C GLY A 278 10.68 -16.86 13.43
N MET A 279 10.43 -16.03 12.41
CA MET A 279 9.47 -14.93 12.44
C MET A 279 8.13 -15.36 11.85
N TYR A 280 7.07 -14.69 12.28
CA TYR A 280 5.76 -14.77 11.64
C TYR A 280 5.68 -13.82 10.44
N VAL A 281 4.92 -14.22 9.43
CA VAL A 281 4.63 -13.37 8.26
C VAL A 281 3.14 -13.22 8.09
N ILE A 282 2.66 -11.99 8.03
CA ILE A 282 1.30 -11.64 7.63
C ILE A 282 1.37 -11.20 6.17
N LEU A 283 0.96 -12.09 5.26
CA LEU A 283 0.87 -11.77 3.84
C LEU A 283 -0.40 -10.97 3.60
N CYS A 284 -0.24 -9.67 3.36
CA CYS A 284 -1.31 -8.71 3.17
C CYS A 284 -1.47 -8.32 1.70
N GLY A 285 -2.69 -8.17 1.26
CA GLY A 285 -3.04 -7.63 -0.05
C GLY A 285 -4.30 -8.27 -0.61
N PRO A 286 -4.83 -7.76 -1.71
CA PRO A 286 -4.43 -6.55 -2.43
C PRO A 286 -4.92 -5.27 -1.77
N PHE A 287 -4.44 -4.14 -2.27
CA PHE A 287 -4.87 -2.80 -1.85
C PHE A 287 -6.09 -2.33 -2.65
N ALA A 288 -6.95 -1.52 -2.01
CA ALA A 288 -7.82 -0.62 -2.75
C ALA A 288 -6.96 0.42 -3.48
N GLU A 289 -7.38 0.82 -4.69
CA GLU A 289 -6.58 1.75 -5.47
C GLU A 289 -6.57 3.15 -4.85
N PHE A 290 -5.38 3.72 -4.68
CA PHE A 290 -5.17 5.08 -4.18
C PHE A 290 -5.01 6.13 -5.28
N VAL A 291 -5.13 5.74 -6.55
CA VAL A 291 -5.04 6.69 -7.67
C VAL A 291 -6.20 7.65 -7.58
N THR A 292 -5.93 8.94 -7.77
CA THR A 292 -7.00 9.94 -7.83
C THR A 292 -8.02 9.56 -8.89
N VAL A 293 -9.30 9.75 -8.61
CA VAL A 293 -10.44 9.41 -9.49
C VAL A 293 -10.18 9.85 -10.93
N ASP A 294 -9.66 11.07 -11.14
CA ASP A 294 -9.36 11.63 -12.46
C ASP A 294 -8.29 10.84 -13.24
N ASN A 295 -7.25 10.37 -12.57
CA ASN A 295 -6.19 9.59 -13.20
C ASN A 295 -6.64 8.16 -13.48
N PHE A 296 -7.45 7.58 -12.60
CA PHE A 296 -7.96 6.24 -12.77
C PHE A 296 -8.92 6.11 -13.96
N GLU A 297 -9.92 7.00 -14.07
CA GLU A 297 -10.88 6.97 -15.18
C GLU A 297 -10.18 7.15 -16.52
N LYS A 298 -9.25 8.09 -16.62
CA LYS A 298 -8.46 8.30 -17.84
C LYS A 298 -7.66 7.07 -18.26
N ARG A 299 -7.05 6.36 -17.32
CA ARG A 299 -6.24 5.17 -17.58
C ARG A 299 -7.10 3.96 -17.91
N ARG A 300 -8.20 3.74 -17.17
CA ARG A 300 -9.18 2.70 -17.48
C ARG A 300 -9.77 2.90 -18.88
N ASP A 301 -10.15 4.11 -19.23
CA ASP A 301 -10.76 4.44 -20.52
C ASP A 301 -9.75 4.39 -21.68
N ALA A 302 -8.46 4.60 -21.40
CA ALA A 302 -7.38 4.37 -22.34
C ALA A 302 -7.07 2.88 -22.59
N GLY A 303 -7.75 1.95 -21.87
CA GLY A 303 -7.48 0.52 -21.95
C GLY A 303 -6.15 0.12 -21.33
N ASP A 304 -5.64 0.92 -20.40
CA ASP A 304 -4.42 0.63 -19.66
C ASP A 304 -4.68 -0.49 -18.66
N ILE A 305 -4.36 -1.72 -19.11
CA ILE A 305 -4.54 -2.97 -18.33
C ILE A 305 -3.57 -3.11 -17.15
N HIS A 306 -2.67 -2.12 -16.93
CA HIS A 306 -1.68 -2.15 -15.87
C HIS A 306 -2.26 -1.82 -14.48
N PHE A 307 -3.57 -1.60 -14.39
CA PHE A 307 -4.28 -1.34 -13.16
C PHE A 307 -5.45 -2.31 -12.98
N ALA A 308 -5.24 -3.34 -12.19
CA ALA A 308 -6.31 -4.14 -11.64
C ALA A 308 -6.44 -3.82 -10.16
N ALA A 309 -7.63 -3.44 -9.74
CA ALA A 309 -7.93 -3.09 -8.36
C ALA A 309 -9.30 -3.62 -7.96
N TYR A 310 -9.65 -3.48 -6.70
CA TYR A 310 -11.01 -3.66 -6.23
C TYR A 310 -11.56 -2.36 -5.66
N TYR A 311 -12.86 -2.21 -5.73
CA TYR A 311 -13.58 -1.06 -5.19
C TYR A 311 -14.72 -1.54 -4.32
N VAL A 312 -14.88 -0.91 -3.16
CA VAL A 312 -15.92 -1.31 -2.20
C VAL A 312 -17.22 -0.58 -2.54
N ASN A 313 -17.79 -0.89 -3.72
CA ASN A 313 -19.08 -0.35 -4.15
C ASN A 313 -19.89 -1.35 -4.98
N GLU A 314 -21.19 -1.11 -5.10
CA GLU A 314 -22.10 -1.99 -5.87
C GLU A 314 -21.83 -1.96 -7.39
N LYS A 315 -21.38 -0.83 -7.92
CA LYS A 315 -21.14 -0.64 -9.36
C LYS A 315 -20.04 -1.58 -9.87
N ASP A 316 -18.93 -1.64 -9.15
CA ASP A 316 -17.73 -2.37 -9.55
C ASP A 316 -17.62 -3.76 -8.88
N LYS A 317 -18.59 -4.11 -8.02
CA LYS A 317 -18.58 -5.34 -7.20
C LYS A 317 -18.27 -6.61 -7.99
N LYS A 318 -18.91 -6.80 -9.12
CA LYS A 318 -18.75 -8.05 -9.92
C LYS A 318 -17.32 -8.23 -10.44
N GLU A 319 -16.70 -7.16 -10.90
CA GLU A 319 -15.33 -7.22 -11.42
C GLU A 319 -14.32 -7.32 -10.27
N SER A 320 -14.53 -6.55 -9.19
CA SER A 320 -13.76 -6.66 -7.96
C SER A 320 -13.76 -8.08 -7.38
N GLN A 321 -14.90 -8.74 -7.37
CA GLN A 321 -15.00 -10.15 -6.93
C GLN A 321 -14.18 -11.11 -7.81
N LYS A 322 -14.17 -10.92 -9.14
CA LYS A 322 -13.33 -11.74 -10.03
C LYS A 322 -11.83 -11.52 -9.74
N PHE A 323 -11.42 -10.27 -9.62
CA PHE A 323 -10.07 -9.90 -9.29
C PHE A 323 -9.62 -10.50 -7.93
N LEU A 324 -10.38 -10.25 -6.87
CA LEU A 324 -10.08 -10.75 -5.51
C LEU A 324 -10.00 -12.27 -5.46
N LYS A 325 -10.98 -12.96 -6.10
CA LYS A 325 -10.99 -14.40 -6.18
C LYS A 325 -9.78 -14.96 -6.92
N ALA A 326 -9.40 -14.34 -8.04
CA ALA A 326 -8.26 -14.80 -8.85
C ALA A 326 -6.93 -14.61 -8.09
N VAL A 327 -6.73 -13.46 -7.47
CA VAL A 327 -5.52 -13.16 -6.69
C VAL A 327 -5.41 -14.11 -5.50
N TRP A 328 -6.45 -14.20 -4.66
CA TRP A 328 -6.41 -15.02 -3.46
C TRP A 328 -6.34 -16.52 -3.74
N LYS A 329 -6.94 -17.00 -4.85
CA LYS A 329 -6.75 -18.38 -5.28
C LYS A 329 -5.28 -18.69 -5.56
N GLN A 330 -4.59 -17.81 -6.30
CA GLN A 330 -3.19 -18.00 -6.66
C GLN A 330 -2.26 -17.86 -5.45
N TYR A 331 -2.49 -16.88 -4.57
CA TYR A 331 -1.76 -16.78 -3.31
C TYR A 331 -1.96 -18.04 -2.45
N ALA A 332 -3.20 -18.46 -2.24
CA ALA A 332 -3.49 -19.65 -1.44
C ALA A 332 -2.92 -20.94 -2.04
N GLN A 333 -2.79 -21.03 -3.36
CA GLN A 333 -2.13 -22.17 -4.01
C GLN A 333 -0.60 -22.14 -3.89
N ALA A 334 0.00 -20.94 -3.94
CA ALA A 334 1.44 -20.76 -3.83
C ALA A 334 1.95 -20.87 -2.40
N PHE A 335 1.12 -20.59 -1.42
CA PHE A 335 1.44 -20.53 0.00
C PHE A 335 0.51 -21.45 0.80
N ASN A 336 0.80 -22.74 0.81
CA ASN A 336 -0.05 -23.75 1.45
C ASN A 336 0.76 -24.62 2.41
N ASN A 337 1.03 -25.87 2.04
CA ASN A 337 1.55 -26.90 2.93
C ASN A 337 3.04 -26.74 3.28
N SER A 338 3.78 -25.95 2.52
CA SER A 338 5.17 -25.58 2.85
C SER A 338 5.26 -24.60 4.03
N TYR A 339 4.15 -24.01 4.45
CA TYR A 339 4.08 -22.97 5.48
C TYR A 339 3.06 -23.33 6.55
N ASP A 340 3.53 -23.44 7.77
CA ASP A 340 2.72 -23.69 8.96
C ASP A 340 1.98 -22.41 9.45
N GLU A 341 1.65 -22.33 10.74
CA GLU A 341 0.97 -21.20 11.36
C GLU A 341 1.80 -19.90 11.40
N HIS A 342 3.10 -19.96 11.12
CA HIS A 342 3.92 -18.75 11.01
C HIS A 342 3.53 -17.88 9.81
N LEU A 343 2.85 -18.43 8.81
CA LEU A 343 2.27 -17.66 7.73
C LEU A 343 0.78 -17.41 7.97
N ILE A 344 0.39 -16.15 8.01
CA ILE A 344 -0.98 -15.64 8.19
C ILE A 344 -1.40 -14.91 6.91
N PHE A 345 -2.66 -14.98 6.52
CA PHE A 345 -3.20 -14.16 5.43
C PHE A 345 -3.99 -12.98 5.99
N ASP A 346 -3.82 -11.81 5.37
CA ASP A 346 -4.56 -10.59 5.66
C ASP A 346 -5.29 -10.15 4.39
N THR A 347 -6.62 -10.21 4.43
CA THR A 347 -7.46 -10.27 3.22
C THR A 347 -7.36 -9.05 2.32
N LEU A 348 -7.27 -7.86 2.89
CA LEU A 348 -7.32 -6.57 2.21
C LEU A 348 -6.47 -5.56 2.99
N ASN A 349 -6.12 -4.45 2.35
CA ASN A 349 -5.55 -3.30 3.04
C ASN A 349 -6.44 -2.09 2.85
N GLU A 350 -6.93 -1.53 3.97
CA GLU A 350 -7.71 -0.29 4.05
C GLU A 350 -8.80 -0.18 2.98
N PRO A 351 -9.74 -1.14 2.92
CA PRO A 351 -10.75 -1.19 1.86
C PRO A 351 -11.68 0.03 1.88
N ILE A 352 -11.76 0.73 0.76
CA ILE A 352 -12.58 1.94 0.58
C ILE A 352 -13.38 1.92 -0.73
N ASP A 353 -14.46 2.70 -0.80
CA ASP A 353 -14.99 3.19 -2.07
C ASP A 353 -14.25 4.47 -2.47
N ALA A 354 -13.21 4.35 -3.30
CA ALA A 354 -12.37 5.47 -3.70
C ALA A 354 -13.12 6.58 -4.46
N PHE A 355 -14.34 6.29 -4.95
CA PHE A 355 -15.17 7.24 -5.70
C PHE A 355 -16.21 7.96 -4.83
N HIS A 356 -16.31 7.61 -3.54
CA HIS A 356 -17.27 8.24 -2.63
C HIS A 356 -16.60 9.29 -1.76
N GLU A 357 -17.27 10.43 -1.54
CA GLU A 357 -16.78 11.52 -0.69
C GLU A 357 -16.48 11.10 0.76
N HIS A 358 -17.12 10.02 1.23
CA HIS A 358 -16.91 9.46 2.56
C HIS A 358 -15.95 8.27 2.59
N ALA A 359 -15.12 8.05 1.55
CA ALA A 359 -14.24 6.89 1.42
C ALA A 359 -13.43 6.58 2.70
N TRP A 360 -12.79 7.60 3.27
CA TRP A 360 -11.98 7.48 4.48
C TRP A 360 -12.72 7.76 5.80
N ASP A 361 -13.96 8.21 5.72
CA ASP A 361 -14.78 8.55 6.89
C ASP A 361 -16.25 8.20 6.66
N PRO A 362 -16.57 6.89 6.51
CA PRO A 362 -17.94 6.39 6.35
C PRO A 362 -18.92 6.96 7.38
N LYS A 363 -20.10 7.40 6.94
CA LYS A 363 -21.10 8.05 7.78
C LYS A 363 -22.32 7.16 8.02
N ASP A 364 -22.79 7.08 9.26
CA ASP A 364 -23.94 6.26 9.67
C ASP A 364 -25.25 6.64 8.97
N ASN A 365 -25.42 7.91 8.60
CA ASN A 365 -26.60 8.41 7.91
C ASN A 365 -26.51 8.33 6.38
N CYS A 366 -25.36 7.93 5.83
CA CYS A 366 -25.14 7.79 4.39
C CYS A 366 -25.59 6.41 3.89
N THR A 367 -26.48 6.40 2.90
CA THR A 367 -26.96 5.13 2.29
C THR A 367 -25.91 4.42 1.44
N VAL A 368 -24.96 5.17 0.85
CA VAL A 368 -23.84 4.60 0.09
C VAL A 368 -22.90 3.88 1.05
N CYS A 369 -22.45 4.53 2.12
CA CYS A 369 -21.59 3.90 3.13
C CYS A 369 -22.18 2.60 3.71
N LYS A 370 -23.52 2.56 3.93
CA LYS A 370 -24.19 1.33 4.38
C LYS A 370 -24.12 0.18 3.35
N LYS A 371 -24.16 0.50 2.06
CA LYS A 371 -23.99 -0.48 0.99
C LYS A 371 -22.54 -0.94 0.90
N ASP A 372 -21.58 -0.05 1.12
CA ASP A 372 -20.16 -0.38 1.11
C ASP A 372 -19.81 -1.42 2.18
N TYR A 373 -20.42 -1.33 3.38
CA TYR A 373 -20.31 -2.41 4.37
C TYR A 373 -20.81 -3.76 3.86
N ALA A 374 -21.93 -3.79 3.16
CA ALA A 374 -22.46 -5.02 2.63
C ALA A 374 -21.54 -5.63 1.56
N VAL A 375 -21.02 -4.78 0.67
CA VAL A 375 -20.05 -5.18 -0.37
C VAL A 375 -18.77 -5.70 0.26
N LEU A 376 -18.21 -5.00 1.26
CA LEU A 376 -17.00 -5.45 1.96
C LEU A 376 -17.21 -6.78 2.67
N ASN A 377 -18.35 -6.97 3.34
CA ASN A 377 -18.68 -8.24 4.00
C ASN A 377 -18.73 -9.40 2.97
N GLU A 378 -19.26 -9.16 1.77
CA GLU A 378 -19.26 -10.16 0.67
C GLU A 378 -17.83 -10.44 0.19
N TYR A 379 -16.96 -9.43 0.08
CA TYR A 379 -15.56 -9.62 -0.33
C TYR A 379 -14.79 -10.45 0.69
N ASN A 380 -14.89 -10.11 1.96
CA ASN A 380 -14.26 -10.86 3.04
C ASN A 380 -14.73 -12.33 3.05
N GLN A 381 -16.03 -12.58 2.86
CA GLN A 381 -16.56 -13.93 2.76
C GLN A 381 -15.99 -14.68 1.54
N LEU A 382 -15.98 -14.03 0.35
CA LEU A 382 -15.44 -14.60 -0.88
C LEU A 382 -13.97 -15.02 -0.73
N ILE A 383 -13.17 -14.19 -0.09
CA ILE A 383 -11.73 -14.44 0.11
C ILE A 383 -11.55 -15.63 1.06
N VAL A 384 -12.24 -15.64 2.20
CA VAL A 384 -12.18 -16.76 3.15
C VAL A 384 -12.56 -18.08 2.47
N ASP A 385 -13.68 -18.10 1.73
CA ASP A 385 -14.14 -19.29 1.01
C ASP A 385 -13.12 -19.75 -0.06
N THR A 386 -12.50 -18.78 -0.76
CA THR A 386 -11.50 -19.07 -1.79
C THR A 386 -10.24 -19.68 -1.18
N VAL A 387 -9.74 -19.14 -0.08
CA VAL A 387 -8.58 -19.68 0.65
C VAL A 387 -8.89 -21.08 1.18
N ARG A 388 -10.03 -21.28 1.86
CA ARG A 388 -10.43 -22.57 2.43
C ARG A 388 -10.60 -23.66 1.37
N ALA A 389 -11.07 -23.30 0.18
CA ALA A 389 -11.26 -24.22 -0.93
C ALA A 389 -9.95 -24.83 -1.45
N THR A 390 -8.78 -24.24 -1.18
CA THR A 390 -7.49 -24.81 -1.57
C THR A 390 -7.03 -25.98 -0.68
N GLY A 391 -7.67 -26.19 0.46
CA GLY A 391 -7.35 -27.30 1.37
C GLY A 391 -5.96 -27.22 2.00
N GLY A 392 -5.42 -28.35 2.43
CA GLY A 392 -4.11 -28.40 3.08
C GLY A 392 -4.05 -27.54 4.34
N ASN A 393 -2.93 -26.85 4.56
CA ASN A 393 -2.77 -25.91 5.66
C ASN A 393 -3.76 -24.73 5.60
N ASN A 394 -4.17 -24.34 4.40
CA ASN A 394 -5.14 -23.26 4.23
C ASN A 394 -6.54 -23.62 4.76
N ALA A 395 -6.85 -24.91 5.00
CA ALA A 395 -8.08 -25.30 5.69
C ALA A 395 -8.12 -24.79 7.15
N ASN A 396 -6.94 -24.59 7.80
CA ASN A 396 -6.82 -24.14 9.19
C ASN A 396 -5.94 -22.88 9.34
N ARG A 397 -5.49 -22.24 8.25
CA ARG A 397 -4.66 -21.03 8.31
C ARG A 397 -5.40 -19.89 8.98
N PHE A 398 -4.68 -19.11 9.79
CA PHE A 398 -5.20 -17.87 10.34
C PHE A 398 -5.40 -16.83 9.23
N ILE A 399 -6.57 -16.17 9.24
CA ILE A 399 -6.92 -15.15 8.27
C ILE A 399 -7.36 -13.90 9.01
N MET A 400 -6.73 -12.77 8.72
CA MET A 400 -7.09 -11.46 9.22
C MET A 400 -8.17 -10.83 8.34
N ILE A 401 -9.13 -10.16 8.97
CA ILE A 401 -10.33 -9.59 8.32
C ILE A 401 -10.41 -8.12 8.66
N GLU A 402 -10.29 -7.27 7.67
CA GLU A 402 -10.27 -5.82 7.84
C GLU A 402 -11.64 -5.18 7.57
N GLY A 403 -11.92 -4.07 8.28
CA GLY A 403 -13.12 -3.23 8.13
C GLY A 403 -12.88 -2.08 7.15
N LEU A 404 -13.94 -1.31 6.86
CA LEU A 404 -13.85 -0.13 5.99
C LEU A 404 -12.76 0.83 6.48
N ALA A 405 -11.99 1.38 5.51
CA ALA A 405 -10.91 2.33 5.73
C ALA A 405 -9.89 1.92 6.81
N GLY A 406 -9.83 0.63 7.15
CA GLY A 406 -8.92 0.09 8.15
C GLY A 406 -9.10 0.62 9.57
N LYS A 407 -10.17 1.34 9.91
CA LYS A 407 -10.27 2.01 11.21
C LYS A 407 -11.01 1.18 12.27
N TRP A 408 -10.59 1.30 13.54
CA TRP A 408 -11.17 0.55 14.67
C TRP A 408 -12.68 0.76 14.82
N MET A 409 -13.19 1.97 14.55
CA MET A 409 -14.61 2.29 14.68
C MET A 409 -15.45 1.49 13.69
N TYR A 410 -14.94 1.22 12.50
CA TYR A 410 -15.69 0.51 11.47
C TYR A 410 -15.67 -0.99 11.64
N ILE A 411 -14.62 -1.59 12.21
CA ILE A 411 -14.68 -3.01 12.61
C ILE A 411 -15.57 -3.21 13.85
N THR A 412 -15.77 -2.16 14.67
CA THR A 412 -16.67 -2.23 15.83
C THR A 412 -18.13 -1.88 15.50
N ASP A 413 -18.40 -1.34 14.31
CA ASP A 413 -19.76 -1.06 13.83
C ASP A 413 -20.60 -2.33 13.65
N ASN A 414 -21.92 -2.23 13.87
CA ASN A 414 -22.85 -3.36 13.72
C ASN A 414 -23.07 -3.80 12.27
N LEU A 415 -22.78 -2.97 11.28
CA LEU A 415 -22.86 -3.30 9.86
C LEU A 415 -21.69 -4.19 9.41
N PHE A 416 -20.54 -4.09 10.07
CA PHE A 416 -19.41 -4.98 9.81
C PHE A 416 -19.68 -6.37 10.38
N LYS A 417 -19.59 -7.38 9.52
CA LYS A 417 -19.83 -8.80 9.86
C LYS A 417 -18.57 -9.62 9.58
N MET A 418 -18.12 -10.33 10.60
CA MET A 418 -17.10 -11.36 10.38
C MET A 418 -17.63 -12.43 9.44
N PRO A 419 -16.80 -12.93 8.49
CA PRO A 419 -17.18 -14.03 7.62
C PRO A 419 -17.56 -15.29 8.40
N LYS A 420 -18.41 -16.12 7.82
CA LYS A 420 -18.60 -17.48 8.28
C LYS A 420 -17.39 -18.32 7.87
N ASP A 421 -16.86 -19.12 8.78
CA ASP A 421 -15.70 -19.96 8.49
C ASP A 421 -15.97 -21.41 8.92
N LYS A 422 -15.51 -22.36 8.10
CA LYS A 422 -15.53 -23.79 8.44
C LYS A 422 -14.46 -24.13 9.48
N ALA A 423 -13.34 -23.41 9.49
CA ALA A 423 -12.30 -23.53 10.49
C ALA A 423 -12.69 -22.74 11.75
N LYS A 424 -12.80 -23.44 12.87
CA LYS A 424 -13.19 -22.80 14.13
C LYS A 424 -12.06 -21.92 14.66
N ASN A 425 -12.41 -20.69 15.09
CA ASN A 425 -11.51 -19.75 15.75
C ASN A 425 -10.21 -19.49 14.98
N LYS A 426 -10.31 -19.32 13.64
CA LYS A 426 -9.16 -19.03 12.76
C LYS A 426 -9.22 -17.64 12.12
N LEU A 427 -10.29 -16.88 12.37
CA LEU A 427 -10.43 -15.52 11.86
C LEU A 427 -10.05 -14.50 12.94
N ILE A 428 -9.31 -13.46 12.54
CA ILE A 428 -8.79 -12.41 13.41
C ILE A 428 -9.24 -11.07 12.82
N PRO A 429 -10.15 -10.31 13.47
CA PRO A 429 -10.42 -8.93 13.06
C PRO A 429 -9.14 -8.10 13.15
N THR A 430 -8.88 -7.28 12.13
CA THR A 430 -7.73 -6.37 12.09
C THR A 430 -8.15 -4.94 11.77
N TYR A 431 -7.37 -3.97 12.26
CA TYR A 431 -7.57 -2.56 12.01
C TYR A 431 -6.25 -1.79 12.09
N HIS A 432 -6.25 -0.57 11.57
CA HIS A 432 -5.14 0.38 11.65
C HIS A 432 -5.47 1.52 12.60
N TYR A 433 -4.48 2.05 13.29
CA TYR A 433 -4.70 3.18 14.18
C TYR A 433 -3.48 4.08 14.28
N TYR A 434 -3.68 5.31 13.92
CA TYR A 434 -2.69 6.39 14.01
C TYR A 434 -3.18 7.44 15.02
N PRO A 435 -3.01 7.23 16.33
CA PRO A 435 -3.68 8.02 17.37
C PRO A 435 -3.40 9.54 17.30
N MET A 436 -2.21 9.92 16.85
CA MET A 436 -1.84 11.33 16.66
C MET A 436 -2.06 11.80 15.22
N GLY A 437 -2.69 10.96 14.38
CA GLY A 437 -2.84 11.23 12.97
C GLY A 437 -1.57 11.01 12.15
N GLY A 438 -1.75 10.86 10.84
CA GLY A 438 -0.69 10.60 9.85
C GLY A 438 -0.60 11.67 8.76
N SER A 439 -0.94 12.93 9.05
CA SER A 439 -1.01 14.00 8.05
C SER A 439 0.36 14.28 7.39
N LYS A 440 0.38 14.29 6.05
CA LYS A 440 1.57 14.63 5.24
C LYS A 440 1.88 16.12 5.16
N ASP A 441 1.06 16.97 5.78
CA ASP A 441 1.20 18.44 5.76
C ASP A 441 2.40 18.98 6.55
N GLY A 442 3.17 18.11 7.21
CA GLY A 442 4.31 18.47 8.05
C GLY A 442 3.93 19.10 9.39
N SER A 443 2.64 19.13 9.74
CA SER A 443 2.21 19.69 11.02
C SER A 443 2.62 18.80 12.19
N LYS A 444 3.27 19.39 13.20
CA LYS A 444 3.64 18.70 14.43
C LYS A 444 2.37 18.36 15.22
N LYS A 445 2.23 17.12 15.64
CA LYS A 445 1.14 16.66 16.51
C LYS A 445 1.68 16.44 17.92
N PHE A 446 0.83 16.70 18.92
CA PHE A 446 1.13 16.50 20.33
C PHE A 446 0.19 15.46 20.92
N TYR A 447 0.69 14.71 21.88
CA TYR A 447 -0.11 13.77 22.63
C TYR A 447 -0.90 14.47 23.72
N THR A 448 -2.22 14.45 23.64
CA THR A 448 -3.14 15.17 24.52
C THR A 448 -4.00 14.21 25.34
N ASP A 449 -4.63 14.71 26.42
CA ASP A 449 -5.60 13.95 27.20
C ASP A 449 -6.77 13.44 26.36
N GLY A 450 -7.19 14.22 25.33
CA GLY A 450 -8.22 13.82 24.40
C GLY A 450 -7.81 12.61 23.57
N ILE A 451 -6.56 12.57 23.07
CA ILE A 451 -6.04 11.41 22.34
C ILE A 451 -5.96 10.20 23.27
N LYS A 452 -5.48 10.37 24.50
CA LYS A 452 -5.45 9.31 25.52
C LYS A 452 -6.85 8.75 25.79
N LYS A 453 -7.84 9.61 25.94
CA LYS A 453 -9.25 9.22 26.11
C LYS A 453 -9.76 8.41 24.90
N GLN A 454 -9.47 8.84 23.68
CA GLN A 454 -9.89 8.13 22.46
C GLN A 454 -9.20 6.74 22.33
N ILE A 455 -7.95 6.62 22.70
CA ILE A 455 -7.29 5.30 22.80
C ILE A 455 -8.08 4.39 23.74
N ALA A 456 -8.39 4.86 24.96
CA ALA A 456 -9.18 4.08 25.91
C ALA A 456 -10.57 3.71 25.37
N GLU A 457 -11.29 4.64 24.74
CA GLU A 457 -12.59 4.42 24.12
C GLU A 457 -12.55 3.36 23.01
N SER A 458 -11.50 3.36 22.18
CA SER A 458 -11.33 2.37 21.13
C SER A 458 -11.25 0.95 21.73
N PHE A 459 -10.49 0.78 22.81
CA PHE A 459 -10.37 -0.51 23.45
C PHE A 459 -11.64 -0.93 24.21
N VAL A 460 -12.42 0.02 24.77
CA VAL A 460 -13.76 -0.27 25.33
C VAL A 460 -14.69 -0.83 24.24
N ALA A 461 -14.68 -0.23 23.05
CA ALA A 461 -15.48 -0.72 21.92
C ALA A 461 -15.03 -2.13 21.47
N LEU A 462 -13.72 -2.38 21.41
CA LEU A 462 -13.14 -3.68 21.08
C LEU A 462 -13.43 -4.73 22.15
N ASP A 463 -13.35 -4.38 23.44
CA ASP A 463 -13.75 -5.25 24.55
C ASP A 463 -15.19 -5.71 24.40
N LYS A 464 -16.11 -4.78 24.12
CA LYS A 464 -17.54 -5.07 23.96
C LYS A 464 -17.82 -5.98 22.76
N LYS A 465 -17.17 -5.74 21.61
CA LYS A 465 -17.48 -6.48 20.39
C LYS A 465 -16.73 -7.80 20.26
N TYR A 466 -15.45 -7.86 20.68
CA TYR A 466 -14.54 -8.96 20.41
C TYR A 466 -13.97 -9.63 21.66
N PHE A 467 -13.20 -8.94 22.52
CA PHE A 467 -12.45 -9.59 23.59
C PHE A 467 -13.37 -10.26 24.62
N SER A 468 -14.51 -9.67 24.97
CA SER A 468 -15.52 -10.29 25.86
C SER A 468 -16.10 -11.60 25.30
N LYS A 469 -15.94 -11.86 24.01
CA LYS A 469 -16.38 -13.07 23.31
C LYS A 469 -15.24 -14.02 22.97
N HIS A 470 -14.08 -13.80 23.55
CA HIS A 470 -12.86 -14.57 23.30
C HIS A 470 -12.42 -14.55 21.83
N ILE A 471 -12.61 -13.41 21.16
CA ILE A 471 -12.15 -13.15 19.80
C ILE A 471 -10.94 -12.21 19.89
N PRO A 472 -9.76 -12.60 19.39
CA PRO A 472 -8.58 -11.75 19.41
C PRO A 472 -8.72 -10.63 18.38
N VAL A 473 -7.89 -9.58 18.50
CA VAL A 473 -7.83 -8.49 17.51
C VAL A 473 -6.36 -8.20 17.19
N TYR A 474 -6.07 -7.84 15.96
CA TYR A 474 -4.74 -7.42 15.54
C TYR A 474 -4.74 -5.96 15.07
N VAL A 475 -3.72 -5.19 15.48
CA VAL A 475 -3.49 -3.83 15.00
C VAL A 475 -2.53 -3.95 13.81
N GLY A 476 -3.07 -3.90 12.58
CA GLY A 476 -2.30 -4.12 11.35
C GLY A 476 -1.28 -3.02 11.06
N GLU A 477 -1.62 -1.78 11.44
CA GLU A 477 -0.71 -0.64 11.34
C GLU A 477 -0.86 0.29 12.54
N LEU A 478 0.28 0.71 13.07
CA LEU A 478 0.38 1.63 14.20
C LEU A 478 1.65 2.46 14.04
N GLY A 479 1.53 3.78 14.14
CA GLY A 479 2.72 4.63 14.02
C GLY A 479 2.44 6.12 14.19
N HIS A 480 3.50 6.90 14.20
CA HIS A 480 3.45 8.35 14.28
C HIS A 480 4.50 8.97 13.35
N VAL A 481 4.18 10.09 12.75
CA VAL A 481 5.10 10.81 11.86
C VAL A 481 6.30 11.39 12.62
N ARG A 482 7.50 11.30 12.04
CA ARG A 482 8.76 11.68 12.70
C ARG A 482 8.91 13.18 12.97
N TYR A 483 8.21 14.04 12.27
CA TYR A 483 8.24 15.47 12.55
C TYR A 483 7.48 15.87 13.84
N SER A 484 6.65 14.98 14.39
CA SER A 484 6.06 15.16 15.72
C SER A 484 7.12 14.94 16.80
N PRO A 485 7.07 15.69 17.92
CA PRO A 485 8.08 15.58 18.97
C PRO A 485 8.23 14.15 19.50
N ILE A 486 9.47 13.70 19.71
CA ILE A 486 9.73 12.30 20.04
C ILE A 486 9.12 11.87 21.38
N LEU A 487 9.12 12.73 22.39
CA LEU A 487 8.49 12.41 23.70
C LEU A 487 6.98 12.24 23.56
N GLU A 488 6.33 13.03 22.71
CA GLU A 488 4.90 12.91 22.46
C GLU A 488 4.59 11.55 21.82
N ARG A 489 5.38 11.14 20.83
CA ARG A 489 5.27 9.84 20.18
C ARG A 489 5.50 8.68 21.15
N ILE A 490 6.53 8.79 22.00
CA ILE A 490 6.85 7.77 23.01
C ILE A 490 5.72 7.65 24.03
N ASN A 491 5.21 8.75 24.55
CA ASN A 491 4.11 8.71 25.54
C ASN A 491 2.85 8.10 24.94
N CYS A 492 2.51 8.49 23.71
CA CYS A 492 1.37 7.94 22.99
C CYS A 492 1.51 6.42 22.75
N ILE A 493 2.68 5.96 22.26
CA ILE A 493 2.90 4.55 21.98
C ILE A 493 2.90 3.70 23.25
N LYS A 494 3.45 4.20 24.36
CA LYS A 494 3.44 3.53 25.65
C LYS A 494 2.02 3.31 26.16
N ASP A 495 1.18 4.35 26.16
CA ASP A 495 -0.21 4.23 26.59
C ASP A 495 -1.02 3.31 25.68
N PHE A 496 -0.80 3.37 24.37
CA PHE A 496 -1.44 2.47 23.43
C PHE A 496 -1.04 1.01 23.63
N MET A 497 0.26 0.75 23.74
CA MET A 497 0.77 -0.63 23.93
C MET A 497 0.42 -1.19 25.30
N ALA A 498 0.24 -0.35 26.32
CA ALA A 498 -0.30 -0.78 27.61
C ALA A 498 -1.75 -1.31 27.50
N GLU A 499 -2.57 -0.72 26.61
CA GLU A 499 -3.89 -1.25 26.29
C GLU A 499 -3.82 -2.57 25.49
N VAL A 500 -2.91 -2.65 24.50
CA VAL A 500 -2.69 -3.86 23.67
C VAL A 500 -2.28 -5.05 24.55
N SER A 501 -1.35 -4.86 25.47
CA SER A 501 -0.73 -5.93 26.26
C SER A 501 -1.49 -6.30 27.52
N LYS A 502 -2.71 -5.78 27.76
CA LYS A 502 -3.52 -6.16 28.93
C LYS A 502 -3.77 -7.67 28.97
N PRO A 503 -3.52 -8.36 30.10
CA PRO A 503 -3.67 -9.83 30.20
C PRO A 503 -5.08 -10.35 29.87
N THR A 504 -6.10 -9.51 30.03
CA THR A 504 -7.50 -9.84 29.73
C THR A 504 -7.83 -9.83 28.26
N ARG A 505 -6.89 -9.40 27.40
CA ARG A 505 -7.06 -9.28 25.96
C ARG A 505 -6.11 -10.21 25.21
N SER A 506 -6.47 -10.55 24.02
CA SER A 506 -5.56 -11.13 23.03
C SER A 506 -5.43 -10.13 21.88
N CYS A 507 -4.36 -9.34 21.94
CA CYS A 507 -4.08 -8.29 20.98
C CYS A 507 -2.58 -8.21 20.74
N ALA A 508 -2.18 -7.93 19.50
CA ALA A 508 -0.81 -7.62 19.11
C ALA A 508 -0.84 -6.53 18.05
N ALA A 509 0.29 -5.91 17.78
CA ALA A 509 0.36 -4.75 16.88
C ALA A 509 1.58 -4.80 15.97
N CYS A 510 1.39 -4.18 14.78
CA CYS A 510 2.41 -3.99 13.77
C CYS A 510 2.79 -2.52 13.66
N PHE A 511 4.08 -2.24 13.82
CA PHE A 511 4.62 -0.89 13.66
C PHE A 511 4.70 -0.54 12.18
N PHE A 512 4.25 0.66 11.80
CA PHE A 512 4.33 1.12 10.43
C PHE A 512 5.60 1.92 10.19
N ILE A 513 6.35 1.55 9.17
CA ILE A 513 7.44 2.33 8.63
C ILE A 513 7.13 2.70 7.18
N ASP A 514 7.52 3.91 6.82
CA ASP A 514 7.55 4.30 5.42
C ASP A 514 8.56 3.44 4.68
N SER A 515 8.21 3.11 3.50
CA SER A 515 9.06 2.43 2.55
C SER A 515 10.23 3.30 2.03
N ASP A 516 10.44 4.52 2.54
CA ASP A 516 11.66 5.27 2.30
C ASP A 516 12.87 4.49 2.83
N THR A 517 13.50 3.74 1.94
CA THR A 517 14.66 2.91 2.23
C THR A 517 15.90 3.73 2.63
N THR A 518 15.87 5.04 2.47
CA THR A 518 16.96 5.94 2.86
C THR A 518 16.84 6.44 4.30
N GLY A 519 15.68 6.26 4.93
CA GLY A 519 15.38 6.77 6.28
C GLY A 519 15.41 8.30 6.39
N THR A 520 15.35 9.00 5.26
CA THR A 520 15.38 10.47 5.22
C THR A 520 14.01 11.10 5.37
N SER A 521 12.93 10.33 5.15
CA SER A 521 11.57 10.80 5.33
C SER A 521 11.30 11.20 6.79
N ASN A 522 10.77 12.39 6.98
CA ASN A 522 10.25 12.84 8.27
C ASN A 522 8.83 12.32 8.53
N PHE A 523 8.26 11.57 7.57
CA PHE A 523 6.93 10.97 7.67
C PHE A 523 7.01 9.70 8.53
N PHE A 524 7.32 8.53 7.96
CA PHE A 524 7.49 7.29 8.73
C PHE A 524 8.86 6.61 8.49
N GLY A 525 9.86 7.36 8.03
CA GLY A 525 11.19 6.83 7.69
C GLY A 525 12.03 6.52 8.92
N TYR A 526 11.72 5.45 9.62
CA TYR A 526 12.40 5.03 10.84
C TYR A 526 13.62 4.13 10.61
N TYR A 527 13.77 3.56 9.41
CA TYR A 527 14.87 2.69 9.07
C TYR A 527 15.55 3.13 7.76
N ASP A 528 16.85 3.36 7.82
CA ASP A 528 17.70 3.60 6.66
C ASP A 528 18.29 2.25 6.20
N SER A 529 17.73 1.68 5.14
CA SER A 529 18.16 0.39 4.64
C SER A 529 19.57 0.42 4.04
N TRP A 530 20.05 1.59 3.60
CA TRP A 530 21.39 1.74 3.02
C TRP A 530 22.46 1.80 4.10
N LYS A 531 22.20 2.61 5.17
CA LYS A 531 23.12 2.73 6.30
C LYS A 531 22.87 1.68 7.37
N ARG A 532 21.83 0.82 7.20
CA ARG A 532 21.41 -0.18 8.18
C ARG A 532 21.24 0.40 9.56
N LYS A 533 20.58 1.56 9.60
CA LYS A 533 20.44 2.37 10.81
C LYS A 533 19.00 2.64 11.15
N TRP A 534 18.64 2.40 12.40
CA TRP A 534 17.38 2.83 12.97
C TRP A 534 17.47 4.27 13.45
N TYR A 535 16.43 5.06 13.16
CA TYR A 535 16.24 6.39 13.70
C TYR A 535 15.25 6.38 14.84
N ASP A 536 15.36 7.36 15.77
CA ASP A 536 14.45 7.50 16.92
C ASP A 536 14.31 6.19 17.71
N GLN A 537 15.44 5.56 18.06
CA GLN A 537 15.49 4.21 18.63
C GLN A 537 14.65 4.05 19.88
N GLU A 538 14.61 5.07 20.75
CA GLU A 538 13.82 5.07 21.99
C GLU A 538 12.32 4.93 21.73
N TYR A 539 11.84 5.49 20.61
CA TYR A 539 10.45 5.34 20.21
C TYR A 539 10.14 3.91 19.75
N ILE A 540 11.03 3.32 18.95
CA ILE A 540 10.91 1.93 18.47
C ILE A 540 11.01 0.95 19.65
N ASP A 541 11.96 1.18 20.56
CA ASP A 541 12.16 0.35 21.75
C ASP A 541 10.95 0.42 22.69
N ALA A 542 10.34 1.60 22.84
CA ALA A 542 9.11 1.75 23.61
C ALA A 542 7.96 0.89 23.05
N PHE A 543 7.83 0.81 21.71
CA PHE A 543 6.88 -0.08 21.05
C PHE A 543 7.19 -1.56 21.34
N ILE A 544 8.44 -1.97 21.15
CA ILE A 544 8.86 -3.37 21.34
C ILE A 544 8.69 -3.81 22.81
N TYR A 545 9.10 -2.95 23.78
CA TYR A 545 8.89 -3.22 25.20
C TYR A 545 7.39 -3.34 25.54
N GLY A 546 6.58 -2.42 25.00
CA GLY A 546 5.13 -2.45 25.17
C GLY A 546 4.50 -3.74 24.63
N ALA A 547 4.99 -4.27 23.50
CA ALA A 547 4.54 -5.56 22.96
C ALA A 547 4.88 -6.76 23.87
N GLN A 548 5.88 -6.60 24.76
CA GLN A 548 6.23 -7.57 25.80
C GLN A 548 5.49 -7.34 27.13
N GLY A 549 4.57 -6.35 27.16
CA GLY A 549 3.89 -5.94 28.40
C GLY A 549 4.79 -5.20 29.40
N LYS A 550 5.89 -4.60 28.92
CA LYS A 550 6.87 -3.88 29.73
C LYS A 550 6.84 -2.37 29.42
N ASP A 551 7.12 -1.57 30.43
CA ASP A 551 7.34 -0.14 30.23
C ASP A 551 8.81 0.12 29.82
N TYR A 552 9.01 0.98 28.82
CA TYR A 552 10.36 1.38 28.38
C TYR A 552 10.89 2.53 29.27
N PRO A 553 12.05 2.35 29.97
CA PRO A 553 12.56 3.36 30.85
C PRO A 553 13.30 4.47 30.05
N LEU A 554 12.80 5.70 30.14
CA LEU A 554 13.49 6.86 29.57
C LEU A 554 14.45 7.46 30.60
N SER A 555 15.66 7.82 30.19
CA SER A 555 16.58 8.57 31.05
C SER A 555 16.12 10.01 31.28
N THR A 556 16.41 10.56 32.45
CA THR A 556 16.10 11.96 32.78
C THR A 556 16.72 12.96 31.78
N ASP A 557 17.93 12.65 31.31
CA ASP A 557 18.62 13.51 30.34
C ASP A 557 17.95 13.49 28.96
N PHE A 558 17.47 12.31 28.53
CA PHE A 558 16.69 12.19 27.29
C PHE A 558 15.39 13.00 27.39
N ILE A 559 14.68 12.90 28.52
CA ILE A 559 13.43 13.64 28.74
C ILE A 559 13.71 15.14 28.68
N LYS A 560 14.68 15.65 29.46
CA LYS A 560 15.03 17.08 29.48
C LYS A 560 15.45 17.61 28.11
N LYS A 561 16.22 16.83 27.35
CA LYS A 561 16.71 17.22 26.02
C LYS A 561 15.57 17.36 25.01
N ASN A 562 14.51 16.54 25.12
CA ASN A 562 13.46 16.43 24.13
C ASN A 562 12.12 17.06 24.58
N GLU A 563 12.09 17.70 25.76
CA GLU A 563 10.93 18.42 26.26
C GLU A 563 10.58 19.60 25.36
N VAL A 564 9.33 19.70 24.95
CA VAL A 564 8.83 20.78 24.09
C VAL A 564 8.20 21.87 24.97
N LYS A 565 8.76 23.07 24.93
CA LYS A 565 8.15 24.25 25.53
C LYS A 565 7.14 24.84 24.54
N VAL A 566 5.90 24.98 24.99
CA VAL A 566 4.83 25.59 24.20
C VAL A 566 4.57 27.00 24.77
N GLU A 567 4.59 28.01 23.89
CA GLU A 567 4.29 29.37 24.28
C GLU A 567 2.79 29.62 24.33
N SER A 568 2.34 30.39 25.34
CA SER A 568 0.92 30.81 25.44
C SER A 568 0.49 31.64 24.22
N ILE A 569 -0.73 31.36 23.74
CA ILE A 569 -1.40 32.15 22.69
C ILE A 569 -2.38 33.18 23.25
N VAL A 570 -2.49 33.29 24.56
CA VAL A 570 -3.37 34.30 25.21
C VAL A 570 -3.00 35.69 24.74
N GLY A 571 -3.99 36.43 24.26
CA GLY A 571 -3.84 37.80 23.73
C GLY A 571 -3.25 37.88 22.30
N LYS A 572 -2.70 36.80 21.75
CA LYS A 572 -2.18 36.81 20.37
C LYS A 572 -3.33 36.75 19.36
N ASN A 573 -3.21 37.50 18.25
CA ASN A 573 -4.13 37.34 17.13
C ASN A 573 -3.84 36.06 16.37
N LEU A 574 -4.81 35.17 16.24
CA LEU A 574 -4.68 33.88 15.56
C LEU A 574 -4.89 33.99 14.04
N LEU A 575 -5.35 35.13 13.54
CA LEU A 575 -5.52 35.37 12.11
C LEU A 575 -4.28 36.08 11.56
N LYS A 576 -3.81 35.66 10.39
CA LYS A 576 -2.72 36.32 9.67
C LYS A 576 -3.17 37.66 9.08
N GLU A 577 -4.41 37.72 8.63
CA GLU A 577 -5.07 38.89 8.02
C GLU A 577 -6.58 38.87 8.31
N PRO A 578 -7.32 39.96 8.13
CA PRO A 578 -8.77 39.96 8.26
C PRO A 578 -9.44 38.95 7.30
N VAL A 579 -10.40 38.19 7.80
CA VAL A 579 -11.11 37.14 7.08
C VAL A 579 -12.55 37.56 6.77
N THR A 580 -12.91 37.61 5.50
CA THR A 580 -14.30 37.80 5.06
C THR A 580 -14.98 36.43 4.95
N LEU A 581 -16.02 36.21 5.77
CA LEU A 581 -16.81 34.99 5.69
C LEU A 581 -17.98 35.14 4.69
N LYS A 582 -17.98 34.29 3.67
CA LYS A 582 -18.97 34.21 2.59
C LYS A 582 -19.38 32.76 2.33
N ASP A 583 -20.64 32.59 1.93
CA ASP A 583 -21.13 31.32 1.37
C ASP A 583 -20.85 30.06 2.23
N TRP A 584 -20.74 30.24 3.54
CA TRP A 584 -20.45 29.17 4.52
C TRP A 584 -19.12 28.44 4.31
N ASN A 585 -18.20 28.99 3.53
CA ASN A 585 -16.87 28.45 3.39
C ASN A 585 -16.07 28.67 4.69
N PRO A 586 -15.55 27.61 5.34
CA PRO A 586 -14.87 27.77 6.61
C PRO A 586 -13.46 28.36 6.42
N TYR A 587 -13.10 29.26 7.33
CA TYR A 587 -11.70 29.59 7.57
C TYR A 587 -11.14 28.58 8.57
N ILE A 588 -10.07 27.87 8.20
CA ILE A 588 -9.54 26.76 8.96
C ILE A 588 -8.26 27.19 9.69
N ILE A 589 -8.20 26.90 10.98
CA ILE A 589 -7.02 27.08 11.83
C ILE A 589 -6.54 25.71 12.28
N ASN A 590 -5.23 25.46 12.18
CA ASN A 590 -4.66 24.19 12.63
C ASN A 590 -4.86 24.02 14.15
N GLY A 591 -5.48 22.91 14.57
CA GLY A 591 -5.82 22.65 15.97
C GLY A 591 -4.60 22.61 16.91
N ASN A 592 -3.42 22.28 16.40
CA ASN A 592 -2.19 22.23 17.20
C ASN A 592 -1.81 23.53 17.89
N ILE A 593 -2.30 24.67 17.41
CA ILE A 593 -2.00 25.97 18.06
C ILE A 593 -2.61 26.09 19.46
N PHE A 594 -3.66 25.31 19.75
CA PHE A 594 -4.34 25.30 21.04
C PHE A 594 -3.69 24.37 22.07
N VAL A 595 -2.83 23.44 21.62
CA VAL A 595 -2.23 22.42 22.49
C VAL A 595 -1.32 23.06 23.54
N ARG A 596 -1.69 22.88 24.82
CA ARG A 596 -0.94 23.38 25.99
C ARG A 596 -0.57 24.87 25.92
N SER A 597 -1.22 25.62 25.05
CA SER A 597 -0.97 27.05 24.80
C SER A 597 -2.07 27.94 25.37
N THR A 598 -3.17 27.31 25.85
CA THR A 598 -4.34 27.97 26.42
C THR A 598 -4.52 27.63 27.90
N PRO A 599 -5.18 28.49 28.69
CA PRO A 599 -5.66 28.10 30.02
C PRO A 599 -6.68 26.97 29.94
N ALA A 600 -6.93 26.24 31.06
CA ALA A 600 -7.95 25.20 31.11
C ALA A 600 -9.35 25.73 30.79
N LYS A 601 -9.62 27.00 31.10
CA LYS A 601 -10.87 27.71 30.75
C LYS A 601 -10.49 29.06 30.15
N TYR A 602 -11.09 29.39 29.02
CA TYR A 602 -10.80 30.63 28.31
C TYR A 602 -12.01 31.09 27.48
N LYS A 603 -11.89 32.24 26.87
CA LYS A 603 -12.84 32.70 25.85
C LYS A 603 -12.11 32.89 24.52
N ILE A 604 -12.81 32.67 23.43
CA ILE A 604 -12.37 33.08 22.11
C ILE A 604 -13.11 34.40 21.80
N GLU A 605 -12.34 35.45 21.61
CA GLU A 605 -12.83 36.78 21.28
C GLU A 605 -12.62 37.06 19.80
N PHE A 606 -13.70 37.49 19.15
CA PHE A 606 -13.71 37.92 17.76
C PHE A 606 -13.99 39.44 17.67
N GLN A 607 -13.11 40.17 16.98
CA GLN A 607 -13.40 41.53 16.51
C GLN A 607 -14.02 41.45 15.12
N ILE A 608 -15.24 41.95 14.97
CA ILE A 608 -16.07 41.72 13.79
C ILE A 608 -16.53 43.03 13.21
N GLU A 609 -16.45 43.16 11.89
CA GLU A 609 -17.14 44.18 11.10
C GLU A 609 -18.33 43.53 10.39
N LYS A 610 -19.51 44.06 10.56
CA LYS A 610 -20.72 43.55 9.91
C LYS A 610 -20.77 44.03 8.45
N ASN A 611 -20.90 43.08 7.55
CA ASN A 611 -20.87 43.27 6.08
C ASN A 611 -22.09 42.64 5.39
N GLY A 612 -23.25 42.66 6.03
CA GLY A 612 -24.46 42.09 5.48
C GLY A 612 -25.69 42.29 6.37
N SER A 613 -26.86 42.01 5.83
CA SER A 613 -28.16 42.21 6.54
C SER A 613 -28.41 41.20 7.67
N ARG A 614 -27.79 40.02 7.61
CA ARG A 614 -27.86 38.99 8.65
C ARG A 614 -26.46 38.47 8.97
N PRO A 615 -25.71 39.18 9.83
CA PRO A 615 -24.33 38.77 10.16
C PRO A 615 -24.34 37.53 11.07
N ILE A 616 -23.73 36.47 10.63
CA ILE A 616 -23.68 35.17 11.33
C ILE A 616 -22.24 34.73 11.51
N LEU A 617 -21.90 34.22 12.72
CA LEU A 617 -20.67 33.57 13.10
C LEU A 617 -20.98 32.15 13.61
N SER A 618 -20.20 31.18 13.29
CA SER A 618 -20.21 29.82 13.85
C SER A 618 -18.80 29.37 14.14
N LEU A 619 -18.63 28.54 15.16
CA LEU A 619 -17.36 27.88 15.51
C LEU A 619 -17.57 26.37 15.59
N SER A 620 -16.65 25.63 14.98
CA SER A 620 -16.62 24.17 14.94
C SER A 620 -15.20 23.67 15.01
N PHE A 621 -15.01 22.38 15.18
CA PHE A 621 -13.72 21.73 15.01
C PHE A 621 -13.91 20.31 14.46
N ASN A 622 -12.90 19.79 13.78
CA ASN A 622 -12.81 18.38 13.47
C ASN A 622 -11.95 17.69 14.54
N ASN A 623 -12.53 16.70 15.20
CA ASN A 623 -11.80 15.94 16.19
C ASN A 623 -10.68 15.10 15.52
N ILE A 624 -9.90 14.36 16.29
CA ILE A 624 -8.79 13.56 15.75
C ILE A 624 -9.23 12.49 14.73
N ASN A 625 -10.48 12.06 14.79
CA ASN A 625 -11.06 11.12 13.82
C ASN A 625 -11.72 11.85 12.62
N TRP A 626 -11.44 13.14 12.44
CA TRP A 626 -12.02 13.99 11.40
C TRP A 626 -13.56 14.11 11.48
N GLN A 627 -14.14 13.85 12.66
CA GLN A 627 -15.57 14.04 12.86
C GLN A 627 -15.85 15.50 13.24
N PHE A 628 -16.77 16.08 12.53
CA PHE A 628 -17.21 17.47 12.73
C PHE A 628 -17.92 17.64 14.08
N GLN A 629 -17.51 18.63 14.85
CA GLN A 629 -18.04 18.98 16.16
C GLN A 629 -18.53 20.41 16.18
N GLU A 630 -19.76 20.60 16.57
CA GLU A 630 -20.39 21.92 16.73
C GLU A 630 -20.10 22.50 18.12
N VAL A 631 -19.42 23.64 18.18
CA VAL A 631 -19.04 24.30 19.47
C VAL A 631 -20.19 25.09 20.06
N VAL A 632 -20.77 26.02 19.27
CA VAL A 632 -21.74 26.98 19.78
C VAL A 632 -23.00 26.32 20.30
N LYS A 633 -23.41 25.19 19.73
CA LYS A 633 -24.61 24.44 20.13
C LYS A 633 -24.51 23.80 21.50
N LYS A 634 -23.32 23.56 22.02
CA LYS A 634 -23.11 22.90 23.32
C LYS A 634 -23.75 23.72 24.44
N GLN A 635 -24.38 23.04 25.42
CA GLN A 635 -25.20 23.71 26.47
C GLN A 635 -24.37 24.60 27.39
N ASN A 636 -23.15 24.22 27.71
CA ASN A 636 -22.22 24.92 28.59
C ASN A 636 -21.48 26.10 27.91
N VAL A 637 -21.61 26.27 26.59
CA VAL A 637 -21.01 27.37 25.85
C VAL A 637 -21.83 28.63 26.00
N ARG A 638 -21.24 29.67 26.56
CA ARG A 638 -21.86 31.02 26.67
C ARG A 638 -21.32 31.92 25.56
N VAL A 639 -22.20 32.77 25.05
CA VAL A 639 -21.89 33.74 24.00
C VAL A 639 -22.25 35.13 24.46
N THR A 640 -21.36 36.10 24.23
CA THR A 640 -21.68 37.55 24.37
C THR A 640 -21.52 38.22 23.01
N GLY A 641 -22.12 39.40 22.84
CA GLY A 641 -22.05 40.15 21.57
C GLY A 641 -22.98 39.61 20.47
N GLY A 642 -23.76 38.57 20.75
CA GLY A 642 -24.70 37.97 19.80
C GLY A 642 -25.74 37.08 20.46
N THR A 643 -26.65 36.51 19.67
CA THR A 643 -27.68 35.57 20.12
C THR A 643 -27.43 34.19 19.50
N LYS A 644 -27.45 33.11 20.31
CA LYS A 644 -27.32 31.72 19.83
C LYS A 644 -28.57 31.28 19.08
N GLU A 645 -28.39 30.72 17.88
CA GLU A 645 -29.40 30.00 17.10
C GLU A 645 -28.80 28.67 16.62
N GLY A 646 -28.98 27.61 17.40
CA GLY A 646 -28.31 26.32 17.15
C GLY A 646 -26.78 26.45 17.26
N ASN A 647 -26.03 26.08 16.20
CA ASN A 647 -24.58 26.29 16.14
C ASN A 647 -24.19 27.71 15.62
N ASN A 648 -25.13 28.58 15.34
CA ASN A 648 -24.91 29.92 14.82
C ASN A 648 -25.04 30.98 15.91
N ILE A 649 -24.32 32.08 15.72
CA ILE A 649 -24.43 33.31 16.50
C ILE A 649 -24.89 34.42 15.58
N ILE A 650 -26.07 34.97 15.82
CA ILE A 650 -26.49 36.21 15.16
C ILE A 650 -25.72 37.35 15.81
N VAL A 651 -24.80 37.93 15.07
CA VAL A 651 -23.87 38.96 15.58
C VAL A 651 -24.61 40.28 15.81
N LYS A 652 -24.52 40.78 17.05
CA LYS A 652 -25.15 42.06 17.46
C LYS A 652 -24.14 43.17 17.77
N SER A 653 -22.96 42.79 18.23
CA SER A 653 -21.86 43.68 18.59
C SER A 653 -20.64 43.48 17.69
N ASP A 654 -19.76 44.47 17.64
CA ASP A 654 -18.47 44.35 16.95
C ASP A 654 -17.46 43.44 17.69
N VAL A 655 -17.78 43.08 18.95
CA VAL A 655 -17.05 42.11 19.74
C VAL A 655 -17.97 40.95 20.07
N VAL A 656 -17.58 39.74 19.71
CA VAL A 656 -18.25 38.50 20.07
C VAL A 656 -17.28 37.62 20.86
N THR A 657 -17.74 37.08 22.00
CA THR A 657 -16.95 36.10 22.74
C THR A 657 -17.68 34.77 22.86
N ILE A 658 -16.94 33.68 22.82
CA ILE A 658 -17.42 32.33 23.01
C ILE A 658 -16.61 31.72 24.18
N SER A 659 -17.32 31.30 25.26
CA SER A 659 -16.66 30.69 26.41
C SER A 659 -16.34 29.23 26.14
N ILE A 660 -15.14 28.83 26.49
CA ILE A 660 -14.60 27.44 26.39
C ILE A 660 -14.36 27.00 27.85
N ASP A 661 -15.04 25.96 28.27
CA ASP A 661 -14.78 25.31 29.57
C ASP A 661 -13.65 24.29 29.50
N GLU A 662 -13.32 23.67 30.62
CA GLU A 662 -12.20 22.73 30.70
C GLU A 662 -12.39 21.46 29.83
N GLU A 663 -13.62 20.95 29.72
CA GLU A 663 -13.91 19.77 28.91
C GLU A 663 -13.76 20.08 27.42
N LEU A 664 -14.36 21.18 26.98
CA LEU A 664 -14.29 21.63 25.60
C LEU A 664 -12.85 22.07 25.21
N SER A 665 -12.09 22.67 26.16
CA SER A 665 -10.68 22.99 25.95
C SER A 665 -9.86 21.74 25.60
N LYS A 666 -10.03 20.65 26.32
CA LYS A 666 -9.36 19.36 26.06
C LYS A 666 -9.77 18.74 24.71
N GLU A 667 -11.05 18.91 24.32
CA GLU A 667 -11.50 18.47 23.00
C GLU A 667 -10.81 19.28 21.88
N ILE A 668 -10.75 20.62 22.01
CA ILE A 668 -10.13 21.52 21.04
C ILE A 668 -8.61 21.30 20.97
N GLU A 669 -7.92 21.06 22.09
CA GLU A 669 -6.50 20.69 22.11
C GLU A 669 -6.18 19.44 21.30
N SER A 670 -7.14 18.54 21.17
CA SER A 670 -6.99 17.29 20.41
C SER A 670 -7.54 17.38 18.99
N ALA A 671 -8.06 18.55 18.59
CA ALA A 671 -8.65 18.75 17.28
C ALA A 671 -7.59 18.75 16.16
N ASN A 672 -7.94 18.20 15.02
CA ASN A 672 -7.12 18.34 13.80
C ASN A 672 -7.13 19.78 13.31
N ASP A 673 -8.32 20.41 13.35
CA ASP A 673 -8.51 21.80 12.96
C ASP A 673 -9.67 22.45 13.72
N VAL A 674 -9.71 23.79 13.69
CA VAL A 674 -10.81 24.62 14.19
C VAL A 674 -11.34 25.43 13.03
N GLY A 675 -12.61 25.27 12.71
CA GLY A 675 -13.30 25.94 11.62
C GLY A 675 -14.13 27.12 12.10
N ILE A 676 -13.96 28.27 11.44
CA ILE A 676 -14.75 29.46 11.63
C ILE A 676 -15.63 29.63 10.41
N ASN A 677 -16.94 29.54 10.59
CA ASN A 677 -17.93 29.66 9.53
C ASN A 677 -18.81 30.89 9.74
N GLY A 678 -19.48 31.32 8.68
CA GLY A 678 -20.47 32.40 8.77
C GLY A 678 -20.74 33.08 7.45
N GLN A 679 -21.51 34.15 7.55
CA GLN A 679 -21.80 35.02 6.42
C GLN A 679 -22.07 36.46 6.88
N GLY A 680 -21.82 37.41 5.98
CA GLY A 680 -22.13 38.83 6.22
C GLY A 680 -21.28 39.47 7.32
N ILE A 681 -20.06 38.96 7.53
CA ILE A 681 -19.08 39.47 8.51
C ILE A 681 -17.67 39.44 7.96
N ILE A 682 -16.85 40.37 8.47
CA ILE A 682 -15.37 40.34 8.34
C ILE A 682 -14.80 40.21 9.74
N ILE A 683 -14.02 39.18 9.98
CA ILE A 683 -13.33 38.99 11.24
C ILE A 683 -11.98 39.72 11.16
N LYS A 684 -11.83 40.75 11.97
CA LYS A 684 -10.58 41.58 12.03
C LYS A 684 -9.52 40.91 12.89
N SER A 685 -9.91 40.26 13.97
CA SER A 685 -9.02 39.44 14.80
C SER A 685 -9.78 38.35 15.54
N MET A 686 -9.07 37.28 15.86
CA MET A 686 -9.50 36.20 16.75
C MET A 686 -8.42 36.01 17.81
N LYS A 687 -8.78 36.06 19.09
CA LYS A 687 -7.84 35.95 20.22
C LYS A 687 -8.38 34.99 21.27
N VAL A 688 -7.46 34.25 21.91
CA VAL A 688 -7.75 33.60 23.19
C VAL A 688 -7.60 34.62 24.29
N VAL A 689 -8.63 34.78 25.14
CA VAL A 689 -8.64 35.67 26.31
C VAL A 689 -9.10 34.90 27.55
N GLU A 690 -8.63 35.31 28.74
CA GLU A 690 -8.98 34.68 30.02
C GLU A 690 -10.45 34.89 30.42
#